data_616c28246171ddb0e29b360009cf4f5c
#
_entry.id   616c28246171ddb0e29b360009cf4f5c
#
_cell.length_a   1.000
_cell.length_b   1.000
_cell.length_c   1.000
_cell.angle_alpha   90.00
_cell.angle_beta   90.00
_cell.angle_gamma   90.00
#
_symmetry.space_group_name_H-M   'P 1'
#
loop_
_entity.id
_entity.type
_entity.pdbx_description
1 polymer ?
#
loop_
_entity_poly.entity_id
_entity_poly.type
_entity_poly.pdbx_seq_one_letter_code
_entity_poly.pdbx_strand_id
1 'polypeptide(L)'
;MKVRIGIDVGGTFTDAVAIDDATYNIVGTVKIPTTHAAKGGVAEGIVMALHRVMEENSINPEDVVFIAHGTTQSTNALLEGDVVDVGVVTLGSGLQGLKSKGDTSIPPIELAPGKKLSSYNVYVDTSAEDWEKAAAAAVEELREKGARSIVAAEAFSVDDPAHENRILELCSEAGIPATATNDVSKLYGLKIRTRTAVVNASIMPRMLETALMTEQSIHDAKIQSQLMIMRCDGGVMTMNEVRRRPILTILSGPAAGVAGALMYEKLTDGFFFEVGGTSTDISCVRDGKVMIKYAEVGGHKTYLNSLDIHTVGIGGGSMIAIDGNGCITDVGPRSAHIANMEYEAYTTPEAVSGAVLSSVRPKPGDSDYACVICGEKSYALTLSGAAIIAGCVRPEDYAYADPEAARTAWQPLARAMGCTVEEAADKALSLAAKKVMAAVNEMAASYKIDLSQSRFVGGGGGGAVVVPYLAKANGVDHKIAQNAAIISTIGVALAMIRECVERTVADPTEQDIASIRREVIAKVLENGANPASVEVTIEVDPQKNLLRAIAVGATEIRSKTLGEKKSGEEILKIAADSMDTVPQRVTLAADNGFLKALCCQTERKSFFGLIKRKTNAVRVVDDEGVIRLKKKDAAVDSCTAAEIRGCLDRNVERMTSYDDSGESIPGVYIIIGRKLLDFTGVMDKAQLFSLAQIECSDCEKDEKIIVISVRRDKL
;
A
#
# COMPACT_ATOMS: atom_id res chain seq x y z
N MET A 1 -0.57 22.38 -21.68
CA MET A 1 -0.97 21.00 -21.23
C MET A 1 -0.69 20.94 -19.74
N LYS A 2 -1.68 20.59 -18.92
CA LYS A 2 -1.46 20.45 -17.49
C LYS A 2 -0.89 19.07 -17.19
N VAL A 3 0.13 19.00 -16.33
CA VAL A 3 0.85 17.76 -16.06
C VAL A 3 0.99 17.48 -14.56
N ARG A 4 1.00 16.21 -14.23
CA ARG A 4 1.32 15.66 -12.91
C ARG A 4 2.70 15.04 -12.97
N ILE A 5 3.56 15.31 -12.00
CA ILE A 5 4.91 14.74 -11.94
C ILE A 5 5.00 13.84 -10.70
N GLY A 6 5.38 12.59 -10.92
CA GLY A 6 5.74 11.64 -9.87
C GLY A 6 7.24 11.35 -9.92
N ILE A 7 7.87 11.27 -8.77
CA ILE A 7 9.28 10.92 -8.63
C ILE A 7 9.36 9.78 -7.60
N ASP A 8 9.94 8.65 -7.98
CA ASP A 8 10.16 7.53 -7.08
C ASP A 8 11.66 7.35 -6.81
N VAL A 9 12.03 7.42 -5.54
CA VAL A 9 13.41 7.35 -5.11
C VAL A 9 13.71 5.96 -4.57
N GLY A 10 14.24 5.11 -5.43
CA GLY A 10 14.72 3.79 -5.04
C GLY A 10 16.15 3.79 -4.50
N GLY A 11 16.60 2.64 -4.02
CA GLY A 11 17.97 2.48 -3.50
C GLY A 11 19.07 2.61 -4.56
N THR A 12 18.78 2.34 -5.83
CA THR A 12 19.75 2.34 -6.93
C THR A 12 19.45 3.42 -7.96
N PHE A 13 18.19 3.62 -8.28
CA PHE A 13 17.75 4.59 -9.29
C PHE A 13 16.64 5.48 -8.72
N THR A 14 16.60 6.71 -9.23
CA THR A 14 15.51 7.66 -9.06
C THR A 14 14.80 7.78 -10.42
N ASP A 15 13.54 7.41 -10.44
CA ASP A 15 12.67 7.45 -11.61
C ASP A 15 11.73 8.64 -11.52
N ALA A 16 11.51 9.37 -12.63
CA ALA A 16 10.51 10.43 -12.74
C ALA A 16 9.59 10.18 -13.92
N VAL A 17 8.31 10.50 -13.74
CA VAL A 17 7.29 10.44 -14.80
C VAL A 17 6.49 11.72 -14.84
N ALA A 18 6.24 12.23 -16.02
CA ALA A 18 5.24 13.29 -16.28
C ALA A 18 4.03 12.67 -16.96
N ILE A 19 2.84 12.96 -16.44
CA ILE A 19 1.55 12.41 -16.89
C ILE A 19 0.62 13.57 -17.20
N ASP A 20 -0.05 13.54 -18.35
CA ASP A 20 -1.10 14.50 -18.69
C ASP A 20 -2.27 14.38 -17.69
N ASP A 21 -2.65 15.48 -17.05
CA ASP A 21 -3.65 15.48 -15.97
C ASP A 21 -5.05 15.11 -16.44
N ALA A 22 -5.37 15.35 -17.73
CA ALA A 22 -6.69 15.10 -18.29
C ALA A 22 -6.84 13.66 -18.82
N THR A 23 -5.80 13.11 -19.44
CA THR A 23 -5.86 11.82 -20.15
C THR A 23 -5.16 10.69 -19.44
N TYR A 24 -4.30 11.01 -18.46
CA TYR A 24 -3.36 10.10 -17.76
C TYR A 24 -2.37 9.39 -18.69
N ASN A 25 -2.19 9.92 -19.91
CA ASN A 25 -1.14 9.44 -20.79
C ASN A 25 0.24 9.89 -20.27
N ILE A 26 1.22 9.02 -20.40
CA ILE A 26 2.60 9.35 -20.08
C ILE A 26 3.11 10.35 -21.11
N VAL A 27 3.55 11.52 -20.64
CA VAL A 27 4.18 12.58 -21.46
C VAL A 27 5.67 12.29 -21.63
N GLY A 28 6.33 11.84 -20.54
CA GLY A 28 7.72 11.50 -20.56
C GLY A 28 8.19 10.82 -19.28
N THR A 29 9.34 10.17 -19.36
CA THR A 29 9.97 9.46 -18.24
C THR A 29 11.45 9.72 -18.20
N VAL A 30 12.02 9.76 -17.02
CA VAL A 30 13.47 9.90 -16.79
C VAL A 30 13.91 8.92 -15.71
N LYS A 31 15.07 8.31 -15.91
CA LYS A 31 15.72 7.44 -14.95
C LYS A 31 17.15 7.91 -14.72
N ILE A 32 17.55 8.12 -13.47
CA ILE A 32 18.89 8.52 -13.07
C ILE A 32 19.40 7.64 -11.92
N PRO A 33 20.71 7.47 -11.73
CA PRO A 33 21.25 6.86 -10.52
C PRO A 33 20.87 7.66 -9.27
N THR A 34 20.52 6.99 -8.17
CA THR A 34 20.22 7.65 -6.89
C THR A 34 21.49 8.27 -6.29
N THR A 35 21.41 9.52 -5.85
CA THR A 35 22.55 10.36 -5.45
C THR A 35 22.88 10.27 -3.95
N HIS A 36 23.03 9.06 -3.38
CA HIS A 36 23.32 8.88 -1.95
C HIS A 36 24.61 9.58 -1.48
N ALA A 37 25.64 9.60 -2.34
CA ALA A 37 26.96 10.17 -2.01
C ALA A 37 27.11 11.65 -2.39
N ALA A 38 26.10 12.28 -2.97
CA ALA A 38 26.15 13.70 -3.33
C ALA A 38 26.09 14.58 -2.09
N LYS A 39 26.60 15.82 -2.17
CA LYS A 39 26.55 16.78 -1.06
C LYS A 39 25.14 17.11 -0.62
N GLY A 40 24.18 17.14 -1.56
CA GLY A 40 22.75 17.31 -1.33
C GLY A 40 22.02 15.98 -1.07
N GLY A 41 22.74 14.85 -0.98
CA GLY A 41 22.14 13.53 -0.76
C GLY A 41 21.09 13.18 -1.82
N VAL A 42 20.04 12.49 -1.37
CA VAL A 42 18.92 12.05 -2.21
C VAL A 42 18.11 13.23 -2.81
N ALA A 43 18.05 14.37 -2.09
CA ALA A 43 17.34 15.56 -2.57
C ALA A 43 17.91 16.08 -3.90
N GLU A 44 19.23 16.01 -4.10
CA GLU A 44 19.88 16.40 -5.36
C GLU A 44 19.39 15.55 -6.54
N GLY A 45 19.24 14.24 -6.34
CA GLY A 45 18.70 13.33 -7.35
C GLY A 45 17.24 13.62 -7.70
N ILE A 46 16.40 13.94 -6.71
CA ILE A 46 15.02 14.35 -6.94
C ILE A 46 14.95 15.56 -7.87
N VAL A 47 15.76 16.58 -7.56
CA VAL A 47 15.83 17.82 -8.34
C VAL A 47 16.34 17.57 -9.76
N MET A 48 17.40 16.78 -9.89
CA MET A 48 17.93 16.40 -11.21
C MET A 48 16.88 15.66 -12.06
N ALA A 49 16.18 14.70 -11.47
CA ALA A 49 15.13 13.96 -12.18
C ALA A 49 13.98 14.88 -12.60
N LEU A 50 13.58 15.80 -11.72
CA LEU A 50 12.56 16.80 -12.00
C LEU A 50 12.94 17.72 -13.16
N HIS A 51 14.12 18.33 -13.10
CA HIS A 51 14.58 19.20 -14.18
C HIS A 51 14.66 18.46 -15.51
N ARG A 52 15.24 17.26 -15.52
CA ARG A 52 15.36 16.48 -16.74
C ARG A 52 14.01 16.09 -17.33
N VAL A 53 13.04 15.63 -16.53
CA VAL A 53 11.72 15.26 -17.09
C VAL A 53 10.99 16.46 -17.65
N MET A 54 11.18 17.65 -17.07
CA MET A 54 10.60 18.90 -17.59
C MET A 54 11.30 19.37 -18.87
N GLU A 55 12.63 19.40 -18.89
CA GLU A 55 13.42 19.87 -20.03
C GLU A 55 13.26 18.94 -21.24
N GLU A 56 13.42 17.62 -21.06
CA GLU A 56 13.34 16.63 -22.14
C GLU A 56 11.94 16.58 -22.78
N ASN A 57 10.89 17.00 -22.06
CA ASN A 57 9.52 16.96 -22.54
C ASN A 57 8.91 18.37 -22.73
N SER A 58 9.71 19.43 -22.66
CA SER A 58 9.28 20.82 -22.87
C SER A 58 8.10 21.25 -21.98
N ILE A 59 8.13 20.84 -20.69
CA ILE A 59 7.10 21.15 -19.70
C ILE A 59 7.43 22.47 -19.02
N ASN A 60 6.52 23.45 -19.06
CA ASN A 60 6.70 24.70 -18.35
C ASN A 60 6.35 24.55 -16.85
N PRO A 61 7.05 25.24 -15.93
CA PRO A 61 6.74 25.20 -14.50
C PRO A 61 5.27 25.53 -14.16
N GLU A 62 4.63 26.42 -14.89
CA GLU A 62 3.24 26.83 -14.74
C GLU A 62 2.21 25.77 -15.19
N ASP A 63 2.65 24.77 -15.95
CA ASP A 63 1.83 23.64 -16.37
C ASP A 63 1.83 22.49 -15.36
N VAL A 64 2.76 22.49 -14.39
CA VAL A 64 2.81 21.49 -13.35
C VAL A 64 1.74 21.75 -12.30
N VAL A 65 0.67 20.93 -12.29
CA VAL A 65 -0.46 21.06 -11.35
C VAL A 65 -0.33 20.18 -10.11
N PHE A 66 0.51 19.18 -10.17
CA PHE A 66 0.78 18.28 -9.06
C PHE A 66 2.20 17.75 -9.15
N ILE A 67 2.90 17.71 -8.02
CA ILE A 67 4.20 17.09 -7.89
C ILE A 67 4.25 16.30 -6.58
N ALA A 68 4.68 15.04 -6.68
CA ALA A 68 4.88 14.20 -5.51
C ALA A 68 6.14 13.35 -5.65
N HIS A 69 6.75 12.99 -4.52
CA HIS A 69 7.79 11.98 -4.53
C HIS A 69 7.57 10.89 -3.49
N GLY A 70 7.96 9.66 -3.85
CA GLY A 70 8.20 8.55 -2.96
C GLY A 70 9.63 8.62 -2.41
N THR A 71 9.85 8.15 -1.20
CA THR A 71 11.18 8.12 -0.58
C THR A 71 11.40 6.85 0.23
N THR A 72 12.55 6.24 0.08
CA THR A 72 13.00 5.14 0.94
C THR A 72 13.79 5.62 2.15
N GLN A 73 13.98 6.94 2.30
CA GLN A 73 14.92 7.52 3.26
C GLN A 73 14.56 7.19 4.72
N SER A 74 13.28 7.31 5.13
CA SER A 74 12.84 6.95 6.48
C SER A 74 12.99 5.46 6.76
N THR A 75 12.69 4.62 5.76
CA THR A 75 12.85 3.17 5.87
C THR A 75 14.32 2.81 6.01
N ASN A 76 15.19 3.40 5.18
CA ASN A 76 16.62 3.15 5.23
C ASN A 76 17.23 3.65 6.55
N ALA A 77 16.82 4.83 7.03
CA ALA A 77 17.28 5.35 8.33
C ALA A 77 17.00 4.36 9.47
N LEU A 78 15.83 3.74 9.49
CA LEU A 78 15.50 2.71 10.48
C LEU A 78 16.29 1.41 10.24
N LEU A 79 16.37 0.91 9.01
CA LEU A 79 17.08 -0.34 8.70
C LEU A 79 18.61 -0.24 8.91
N GLU A 80 19.19 0.92 8.66
CA GLU A 80 20.60 1.19 8.85
C GLU A 80 20.94 1.65 10.28
N GLY A 81 19.89 1.94 11.10
CA GLY A 81 20.03 2.49 12.45
C GLY A 81 20.62 3.90 12.44
N ASP A 82 20.38 4.65 11.37
CA ASP A 82 20.74 6.07 11.26
C ASP A 82 19.63 6.95 11.84
N VAL A 83 19.43 6.83 13.13
CA VAL A 83 18.40 7.46 13.94
C VAL A 83 19.04 8.19 15.12
N VAL A 84 18.32 9.14 15.69
CA VAL A 84 18.79 9.87 16.88
C VAL A 84 18.20 9.31 18.16
N ASP A 85 18.91 9.48 19.28
CA ASP A 85 18.39 9.20 20.62
C ASP A 85 17.25 10.15 20.97
N VAL A 86 16.22 9.62 21.64
CA VAL A 86 14.95 10.30 21.92
C VAL A 86 14.77 10.51 23.40
N GLY A 87 14.40 11.72 23.80
CA GLY A 87 13.93 12.03 25.15
C GLY A 87 12.42 11.85 25.25
N VAL A 88 11.92 11.25 26.32
CA VAL A 88 10.49 11.12 26.61
C VAL A 88 10.17 11.90 27.89
N VAL A 89 9.38 12.97 27.75
CA VAL A 89 8.77 13.66 28.88
C VAL A 89 7.45 12.98 29.20
N THR A 90 7.42 12.23 30.27
CA THR A 90 6.23 11.55 30.76
C THR A 90 5.43 12.49 31.68
N LEU A 91 4.19 12.72 31.36
CA LEU A 91 3.27 13.59 32.08
C LEU A 91 2.20 12.79 32.80
N GLY A 92 1.76 13.28 33.96
CA GLY A 92 0.67 12.68 34.72
C GLY A 92 0.74 13.01 36.20
N SER A 93 -0.26 12.60 36.95
CA SER A 93 -0.36 12.85 38.39
C SER A 93 -0.81 11.61 39.16
N GLY A 94 -0.50 11.58 40.46
CA GLY A 94 -0.93 10.53 41.35
C GLY A 94 -0.57 9.10 40.92
N LEU A 95 -1.45 8.13 41.19
CA LEU A 95 -1.23 6.72 40.85
C LEU A 95 -1.19 6.50 39.32
N GLN A 96 -1.97 7.27 38.57
CA GLN A 96 -1.95 7.20 37.11
C GLN A 96 -0.61 7.66 36.53
N GLY A 97 -0.03 8.74 37.09
CA GLY A 97 1.30 9.21 36.72
C GLY A 97 2.39 8.15 36.95
N LEU A 98 2.34 7.43 38.07
CA LEU A 98 3.27 6.33 38.35
C LEU A 98 3.14 5.18 37.32
N LYS A 99 1.90 4.84 36.90
CA LYS A 99 1.66 3.86 35.84
C LYS A 99 2.19 4.37 34.50
N SER A 100 1.93 5.64 34.17
CA SER A 100 2.43 6.28 32.95
C SER A 100 3.95 6.20 32.85
N LYS A 101 4.69 6.42 33.93
CA LYS A 101 6.14 6.27 33.98
C LYS A 101 6.62 4.87 33.54
N GLY A 102 5.90 3.81 33.94
CA GLY A 102 6.17 2.44 33.49
C GLY A 102 5.84 2.21 32.02
N ASP A 103 4.69 2.72 31.56
CA ASP A 103 4.20 2.53 30.20
C ASP A 103 5.03 3.31 29.16
N THR A 104 5.62 4.43 29.52
CA THR A 104 6.44 5.28 28.63
C THR A 104 7.92 4.94 28.67
N SER A 105 8.35 4.07 29.57
CA SER A 105 9.72 3.55 29.62
C SER A 105 9.92 2.51 28.52
N ILE A 106 10.33 2.97 27.35
CA ILE A 106 10.50 2.11 26.16
C ILE A 106 11.92 1.51 26.18
N PRO A 107 12.04 0.16 26.22
CA PRO A 107 13.36 -0.49 26.10
C PRO A 107 14.00 -0.16 24.74
N PRO A 108 15.34 -0.22 24.62
CA PRO A 108 16.01 -0.04 23.35
C PRO A 108 15.44 -0.96 22.28
N ILE A 109 15.07 -0.41 21.14
CA ILE A 109 14.51 -1.14 20.00
C ILE A 109 15.65 -1.52 19.07
N GLU A 110 15.89 -2.81 18.86
CA GLU A 110 16.86 -3.28 17.87
C GLU A 110 16.27 -3.10 16.47
N LEU A 111 16.86 -2.21 15.69
CA LEU A 111 16.43 -1.90 14.32
C LEU A 111 17.13 -2.79 13.29
N ALA A 112 18.42 -3.06 13.51
CA ALA A 112 19.26 -3.96 12.72
C ALA A 112 20.30 -4.61 13.65
N PRO A 113 21.00 -5.68 13.23
CA PRO A 113 22.04 -6.31 14.04
C PRO A 113 23.05 -5.31 14.59
N GLY A 114 23.08 -5.15 15.93
CA GLY A 114 23.94 -4.20 16.63
C GLY A 114 23.55 -2.72 16.54
N LYS A 115 22.43 -2.38 15.92
CA LYS A 115 21.91 -1.02 15.82
C LYS A 115 20.64 -0.86 16.64
N LYS A 116 20.64 0.04 17.61
CA LYS A 116 19.53 0.21 18.55
C LYS A 116 19.06 1.68 18.58
N LEU A 117 17.75 1.86 18.59
CA LEU A 117 17.11 3.12 18.93
C LEU A 117 16.98 3.17 20.47
N SER A 118 17.64 4.16 21.08
CA SER A 118 17.58 4.38 22.53
C SER A 118 16.64 5.52 22.89
N SER A 119 16.01 5.42 24.07
CA SER A 119 15.21 6.51 24.62
C SER A 119 15.52 6.72 26.09
N TYR A 120 15.49 7.99 26.51
CA TYR A 120 15.63 8.44 27.90
C TYR A 120 14.27 8.95 28.39
N ASN A 121 13.94 8.70 29.65
CA ASN A 121 12.64 9.08 30.20
C ASN A 121 12.81 9.97 31.42
N VAL A 122 12.05 11.07 31.48
CA VAL A 122 11.91 11.94 32.65
C VAL A 122 10.43 12.13 32.93
N TYR A 123 10.04 11.95 34.20
CA TYR A 123 8.67 12.09 34.64
C TYR A 123 8.44 13.49 35.24
N VAL A 124 7.32 14.12 34.89
CA VAL A 124 6.84 15.40 35.41
C VAL A 124 5.45 15.23 36.00
N ASP A 125 5.28 15.63 37.24
CA ASP A 125 3.98 15.61 37.92
C ASP A 125 3.18 16.86 37.55
N THR A 126 2.10 16.66 36.77
CA THR A 126 1.24 17.73 36.26
C THR A 126 0.31 18.34 37.33
N SER A 127 0.24 17.76 38.55
CA SER A 127 -0.51 18.35 39.68
C SER A 127 0.27 19.38 40.47
N ALA A 128 1.59 19.50 40.23
CA ALA A 128 2.42 20.52 40.90
C ALA A 128 2.14 21.92 40.32
N GLU A 129 2.10 22.95 41.15
CA GLU A 129 1.86 24.34 40.70
C GLU A 129 2.94 24.82 39.69
N ASP A 130 4.16 24.32 39.80
CA ASP A 130 5.31 24.69 38.96
C ASP A 130 5.65 23.63 37.93
N TRP A 131 4.69 22.78 37.54
CA TRP A 131 4.90 21.69 36.62
C TRP A 131 5.53 22.14 35.28
N GLU A 132 5.21 23.33 34.76
CA GLU A 132 5.79 23.86 33.53
C GLU A 132 7.31 24.12 33.66
N LYS A 133 7.77 24.60 34.86
CA LYS A 133 9.18 24.75 35.15
C LYS A 133 9.87 23.40 35.22
N ALA A 134 9.22 22.42 35.86
CA ALA A 134 9.71 21.05 35.92
C ALA A 134 9.78 20.43 34.51
N ALA A 135 8.81 20.72 33.65
CA ALA A 135 8.79 20.30 32.26
C ALA A 135 9.94 20.88 31.43
N ALA A 136 10.19 22.19 31.57
CA ALA A 136 11.33 22.84 30.90
C ALA A 136 12.66 22.28 31.41
N ALA A 137 12.81 22.03 32.69
CA ALA A 137 13.99 21.38 33.26
C ALA A 137 14.15 19.92 32.75
N ALA A 138 13.05 19.17 32.60
CA ALA A 138 13.06 17.82 32.03
C ALA A 138 13.53 17.80 30.60
N VAL A 139 13.10 18.74 29.76
CA VAL A 139 13.57 18.88 28.36
C VAL A 139 15.09 19.12 28.33
N GLU A 140 15.62 20.01 29.18
CA GLU A 140 17.05 20.28 29.24
C GLU A 140 17.83 19.07 29.78
N GLU A 141 17.36 18.37 30.81
CA GLU A 141 17.97 17.15 31.31
C GLU A 141 18.07 16.08 30.24
N LEU A 142 17.01 15.90 29.43
CA LEU A 142 17.01 14.93 28.32
C LEU A 142 18.00 15.33 27.24
N ARG A 143 18.14 16.62 26.93
CA ARG A 143 19.14 17.15 26.00
C ARG A 143 20.57 16.87 26.49
N GLU A 144 20.84 17.10 27.75
CA GLU A 144 22.14 16.81 28.38
C GLU A 144 22.47 15.30 28.35
N LYS A 145 21.46 14.42 28.43
CA LYS A 145 21.61 12.97 28.25
C LYS A 145 21.86 12.54 26.82
N GLY A 146 21.84 13.46 25.87
CA GLY A 146 22.10 13.20 24.45
C GLY A 146 20.88 13.05 23.55
N ALA A 147 19.66 13.28 24.07
CA ALA A 147 18.47 13.29 23.24
C ALA A 147 18.52 14.45 22.22
N ARG A 148 18.25 14.12 20.95
CA ARG A 148 18.22 15.07 19.83
C ARG A 148 16.80 15.43 19.40
N SER A 149 15.80 14.72 19.92
CA SER A 149 14.37 14.98 19.74
C SER A 149 13.60 14.58 20.98
N ILE A 150 12.42 15.16 21.19
CA ILE A 150 11.59 14.96 22.39
C ILE A 150 10.23 14.38 22.01
N VAL A 151 9.74 13.49 22.88
CA VAL A 151 8.36 12.97 22.89
C VAL A 151 7.65 13.45 24.13
N ALA A 152 6.51 14.10 23.99
CA ALA A 152 5.56 14.35 25.08
C ALA A 152 4.59 13.18 25.17
N ALA A 153 4.39 12.62 26.38
CA ALA A 153 3.61 11.41 26.57
C ALA A 153 2.73 11.47 27.83
N GLU A 154 1.39 11.45 27.67
CA GLU A 154 0.40 11.41 28.75
C GLU A 154 -0.69 10.37 28.48
N ALA A 155 -1.23 9.75 29.54
CA ALA A 155 -2.17 8.63 29.42
C ALA A 155 -3.44 8.98 28.62
N PHE A 156 -4.08 10.10 28.93
CA PHE A 156 -5.35 10.53 28.34
C PHE A 156 -5.23 11.75 27.44
N SER A 157 -4.04 12.00 26.89
CA SER A 157 -3.80 13.11 25.96
C SER A 157 -4.60 12.99 24.65
N VAL A 158 -5.20 11.83 24.38
CA VAL A 158 -6.14 11.66 23.26
C VAL A 158 -7.47 12.38 23.48
N ASP A 159 -7.84 12.61 24.74
CA ASP A 159 -9.04 13.32 25.18
C ASP A 159 -8.74 14.79 25.49
N ASP A 160 -7.61 15.04 26.17
CA ASP A 160 -7.12 16.40 26.50
C ASP A 160 -5.61 16.48 26.19
N PRO A 161 -5.21 17.11 25.09
CA PRO A 161 -3.81 17.22 24.68
C PRO A 161 -3.06 18.42 25.32
N ALA A 162 -3.65 19.18 26.19
CA ALA A 162 -3.13 20.48 26.67
C ALA A 162 -1.69 20.37 27.22
N HIS A 163 -1.41 19.38 28.07
CA HIS A 163 -0.09 19.20 28.66
C HIS A 163 0.96 18.76 27.59
N GLU A 164 0.61 17.82 26.72
CA GLU A 164 1.53 17.41 25.64
C GLU A 164 1.84 18.60 24.69
N ASN A 165 0.83 19.39 24.33
CA ASN A 165 1.02 20.57 23.48
C ASN A 165 1.94 21.60 24.15
N ARG A 166 1.85 21.78 25.45
CA ARG A 166 2.73 22.70 26.19
C ARG A 166 4.20 22.25 26.11
N ILE A 167 4.46 20.94 26.16
CA ILE A 167 5.81 20.42 25.94
C ILE A 167 6.31 20.73 24.53
N LEU A 168 5.46 20.62 23.51
CA LEU A 168 5.84 20.97 22.15
C LEU A 168 6.21 22.45 22.01
N GLU A 169 5.47 23.34 22.68
CA GLU A 169 5.80 24.78 22.73
C GLU A 169 7.18 25.03 23.38
N LEU A 170 7.44 24.41 24.54
CA LEU A 170 8.74 24.53 25.24
C LEU A 170 9.89 24.01 24.37
N CYS A 171 9.69 22.90 23.65
CA CYS A 171 10.67 22.36 22.72
C CYS A 171 10.90 23.29 21.52
N SER A 172 9.83 23.91 20.99
CA SER A 172 9.91 24.89 19.92
C SER A 172 10.70 26.12 20.33
N GLU A 173 10.47 26.65 21.51
CA GLU A 173 11.22 27.77 22.10
C GLU A 173 12.72 27.43 22.26
N ALA A 174 13.03 26.16 22.58
CA ALA A 174 14.39 25.64 22.70
C ALA A 174 15.03 25.22 21.38
N GLY A 175 14.30 25.27 20.25
CA GLY A 175 14.77 24.83 18.93
C GLY A 175 15.01 23.32 18.84
N ILE A 176 14.29 22.49 19.61
CA ILE A 176 14.43 21.05 19.66
C ILE A 176 13.23 20.40 18.93
N PRO A 177 13.44 19.49 17.94
CA PRO A 177 12.37 18.74 17.31
C PRO A 177 11.57 17.94 18.36
N ALA A 178 10.25 18.02 18.32
CA ALA A 178 9.40 17.32 19.27
C ALA A 178 8.12 16.78 18.62
N THR A 179 7.54 15.74 19.21
CA THR A 179 6.25 15.16 18.82
C THR A 179 5.44 14.79 20.07
N ALA A 180 4.13 14.95 19.98
CA ALA A 180 3.19 14.51 21.00
C ALA A 180 2.65 13.12 20.69
N THR A 181 2.39 12.29 21.72
CA THR A 181 1.83 10.96 21.47
C THR A 181 0.43 11.04 20.86
N ASN A 182 -0.36 12.04 21.21
CA ASN A 182 -1.70 12.27 20.67
C ASN A 182 -1.71 12.70 19.20
N ASP A 183 -0.64 13.31 18.69
CA ASP A 183 -0.48 13.68 17.27
C ASP A 183 -0.24 12.46 16.39
N VAL A 184 0.44 11.46 16.94
CA VAL A 184 0.80 10.23 16.22
C VAL A 184 -0.38 9.26 16.15
N SER A 185 -1.16 9.17 17.25
CA SER A 185 -2.34 8.32 17.31
C SER A 185 -3.36 8.81 18.35
N LYS A 186 -4.64 8.72 18.01
CA LYS A 186 -5.76 8.98 18.91
C LYS A 186 -6.29 7.72 19.62
N LEU A 187 -5.56 6.60 19.53
CA LEU A 187 -5.93 5.37 20.23
C LEU A 187 -5.42 5.36 21.67
N TYR A 188 -6.18 4.75 22.57
CA TYR A 188 -5.69 4.43 23.90
C TYR A 188 -4.55 3.41 23.83
N GLY A 189 -3.84 3.22 24.93
CA GLY A 189 -2.67 2.34 24.99
C GLY A 189 -1.38 3.11 24.94
N LEU A 190 -1.10 3.86 26.02
CA LEU A 190 0.05 4.77 26.16
C LEU A 190 1.37 4.15 25.72
N LYS A 191 1.64 2.90 26.08
CA LYS A 191 2.90 2.21 25.74
C LYS A 191 3.14 2.09 24.22
N ILE A 192 2.11 1.70 23.44
CA ILE A 192 2.22 1.56 21.99
C ILE A 192 2.29 2.94 21.34
N ARG A 193 1.50 3.89 21.82
CA ARG A 193 1.47 5.27 21.36
C ARG A 193 2.83 5.96 21.58
N THR A 194 3.42 5.81 22.79
CA THR A 194 4.77 6.32 23.09
C THR A 194 5.82 5.69 22.21
N ARG A 195 5.78 4.37 22.00
CA ARG A 195 6.72 3.69 21.10
C ARG A 195 6.63 4.24 19.66
N THR A 196 5.41 4.44 19.16
CA THR A 196 5.19 5.01 17.84
C THR A 196 5.77 6.43 17.74
N ALA A 197 5.55 7.24 18.79
CA ALA A 197 6.10 8.60 18.88
C ALA A 197 7.63 8.60 19.00
N VAL A 198 8.24 7.65 19.71
CA VAL A 198 9.70 7.50 19.79
C VAL A 198 10.30 7.17 18.43
N VAL A 199 9.67 6.26 17.66
CA VAL A 199 10.10 5.97 16.28
C VAL A 199 9.94 7.22 15.40
N ASN A 200 8.81 7.95 15.51
CA ASN A 200 8.62 9.19 14.78
C ASN A 200 9.71 10.22 15.08
N ALA A 201 9.95 10.48 16.36
CA ALA A 201 10.94 11.46 16.83
C ALA A 201 12.37 11.10 16.40
N SER A 202 12.70 9.82 16.35
CA SER A 202 14.05 9.34 16.02
C SER A 202 14.51 9.69 14.61
N ILE A 203 13.59 9.84 13.67
CA ILE A 203 13.87 10.17 12.27
C ILE A 203 13.58 11.63 11.91
N MET A 204 12.96 12.41 12.81
CA MET A 204 12.56 13.81 12.56
C MET A 204 13.73 14.69 12.11
N PRO A 205 14.89 14.75 12.79
CA PRO A 205 15.95 15.69 12.40
C PRO A 205 16.43 15.49 10.97
N ARG A 206 16.60 14.25 10.55
CA ARG A 206 17.04 13.90 9.19
C ARG A 206 16.00 14.24 8.13
N MET A 207 14.73 13.93 8.43
CA MET A 207 13.65 14.22 7.49
C MET A 207 13.39 15.71 7.34
N LEU A 208 13.57 16.51 8.40
CA LEU A 208 13.49 17.95 8.35
C LEU A 208 14.55 18.55 7.40
N GLU A 209 15.79 18.08 7.45
CA GLU A 209 16.87 18.53 6.56
C GLU A 209 16.53 18.25 5.09
N THR A 210 16.16 17.02 4.78
CA THR A 210 15.78 16.63 3.40
C THR A 210 14.58 17.42 2.90
N ALA A 211 13.57 17.62 3.75
CA ALA A 211 12.38 18.37 3.43
C ALA A 211 12.72 19.80 3.00
N LEU A 212 13.54 20.49 3.79
CA LEU A 212 13.97 21.87 3.48
C LEU A 212 14.73 21.96 2.15
N MET A 213 15.65 21.03 1.90
CA MET A 213 16.43 21.00 0.65
C MET A 213 15.55 20.77 -0.58
N THR A 214 14.58 19.86 -0.48
CA THR A 214 13.69 19.54 -1.61
C THR A 214 12.71 20.69 -1.89
N GLU A 215 12.13 21.31 -0.85
CA GLU A 215 11.26 22.49 -1.03
C GLU A 215 11.98 23.66 -1.66
N GLN A 216 13.20 23.98 -1.17
CA GLN A 216 13.99 25.06 -1.74
C GLN A 216 14.22 24.83 -3.23
N SER A 217 14.54 23.61 -3.62
CA SER A 217 14.81 23.26 -5.02
C SER A 217 13.58 23.38 -5.92
N ILE A 218 12.39 23.03 -5.42
CA ILE A 218 11.12 23.22 -6.16
C ILE A 218 10.81 24.70 -6.33
N HIS A 219 11.05 25.47 -5.28
CA HIS A 219 10.93 26.94 -5.35
C HIS A 219 11.88 27.55 -6.39
N ASP A 220 13.14 27.09 -6.41
CA ASP A 220 14.14 27.55 -7.37
C ASP A 220 13.79 27.16 -8.82
N ALA A 221 13.12 26.04 -9.02
CA ALA A 221 12.53 25.61 -10.29
C ALA A 221 11.28 26.42 -10.71
N LYS A 222 10.83 27.38 -9.89
CA LYS A 222 9.64 28.23 -10.10
C LYS A 222 8.32 27.46 -10.26
N ILE A 223 8.26 26.24 -9.71
CA ILE A 223 7.04 25.43 -9.68
C ILE A 223 6.17 25.97 -8.55
N GLN A 224 4.90 26.31 -8.88
CA GLN A 224 3.95 26.86 -7.91
C GLN A 224 3.19 25.76 -7.14
N SER A 225 3.09 24.56 -7.71
CA SER A 225 2.41 23.43 -7.07
C SER A 225 3.15 22.99 -5.80
N GLN A 226 2.36 22.72 -4.75
CA GLN A 226 2.90 22.22 -3.51
C GLN A 226 3.50 20.82 -3.67
N LEU A 227 4.69 20.63 -3.12
CA LEU A 227 5.31 19.31 -3.08
C LEU A 227 4.57 18.39 -2.11
N MET A 228 4.20 17.23 -2.62
CA MET A 228 3.57 16.18 -1.85
C MET A 228 4.54 15.00 -1.64
N ILE A 229 4.37 14.28 -0.53
CA ILE A 229 5.22 13.13 -0.18
C ILE A 229 4.35 11.90 -0.02
N MET A 230 4.78 10.78 -0.61
CA MET A 230 4.08 9.50 -0.53
C MET A 230 4.07 8.96 0.90
N ARG A 231 2.93 8.44 1.33
CA ARG A 231 2.70 7.82 2.64
C ARG A 231 2.67 6.29 2.53
N CYS A 232 2.94 5.63 3.66
CA CYS A 232 2.88 4.18 3.80
C CYS A 232 1.47 3.56 3.60
N ASP A 233 0.43 4.38 3.60
CA ASP A 233 -0.96 3.94 3.38
C ASP A 233 -1.47 4.19 1.94
N GLY A 234 -0.56 4.55 1.02
CA GLY A 234 -0.86 4.75 -0.40
C GLY A 234 -1.38 6.15 -0.74
N GLY A 235 -1.50 7.06 0.23
CA GLY A 235 -1.82 8.46 0.01
C GLY A 235 -0.59 9.36 -0.11
N VAL A 236 -0.83 10.65 -0.28
CA VAL A 236 0.20 11.70 -0.17
C VAL A 236 -0.13 12.70 0.92
N MET A 237 0.88 13.37 1.43
CA MET A 237 0.79 14.41 2.45
C MET A 237 1.71 15.59 2.11
N THR A 238 1.45 16.73 2.74
CA THR A 238 2.27 17.94 2.59
C THR A 238 3.61 17.83 3.32
N MET A 239 4.56 18.69 2.97
CA MET A 239 5.84 18.79 3.69
C MET A 239 5.65 19.19 5.15
N ASN A 240 4.62 19.96 5.48
CA ASN A 240 4.30 20.29 6.87
C ASN A 240 3.97 19.04 7.70
N GLU A 241 3.19 18.10 7.13
CA GLU A 241 2.92 16.82 7.77
C GLU A 241 4.18 15.94 7.88
N VAL A 242 5.06 15.95 6.89
CA VAL A 242 6.35 15.24 6.97
C VAL A 242 7.20 15.76 8.14
N ARG A 243 7.22 17.07 8.37
CA ARG A 243 7.92 17.67 9.51
C ARG A 243 7.37 17.20 10.86
N ARG A 244 6.06 16.99 10.96
CA ARG A 244 5.39 16.55 12.18
C ARG A 244 5.39 15.04 12.35
N ARG A 245 5.07 14.30 11.28
CA ARG A 245 4.87 12.86 11.28
C ARG A 245 5.68 12.14 10.18
N PRO A 246 7.02 12.25 10.18
CA PRO A 246 7.85 11.59 9.17
C PRO A 246 7.70 10.07 9.17
N ILE A 247 7.26 9.46 10.27
CA ILE A 247 6.97 8.03 10.36
C ILE A 247 5.98 7.55 9.28
N LEU A 248 5.11 8.43 8.77
CA LEU A 248 4.14 8.11 7.72
C LEU A 248 4.80 7.83 6.35
N THR A 249 6.09 8.15 6.17
CA THR A 249 6.82 7.87 4.93
C THR A 249 7.54 6.51 4.92
N ILE A 250 7.50 5.78 6.05
CA ILE A 250 8.08 4.44 6.14
C ILE A 250 7.32 3.49 5.20
N LEU A 251 8.03 2.67 4.40
CA LEU A 251 7.43 1.75 3.43
C LEU A 251 6.59 2.44 2.33
N SER A 252 6.88 3.72 2.00
CA SER A 252 6.14 4.44 0.96
C SER A 252 6.45 3.96 -0.47
N GLY A 253 7.60 3.33 -0.73
CA GLY A 253 7.95 2.79 -2.04
C GLY A 253 6.95 1.72 -2.52
N PRO A 254 6.79 0.59 -1.80
CA PRO A 254 5.77 -0.41 -2.16
C PRO A 254 4.35 0.15 -2.17
N ALA A 255 4.04 1.15 -1.32
CA ALA A 255 2.74 1.81 -1.32
C ALA A 255 2.46 2.55 -2.63
N ALA A 256 3.49 3.12 -3.25
CA ALA A 256 3.39 3.76 -4.56
C ALA A 256 3.03 2.75 -5.68
N GLY A 257 3.65 1.57 -5.68
CA GLY A 257 3.32 0.50 -6.63
C GLY A 257 1.84 0.09 -6.54
N VAL A 258 1.35 -0.07 -5.32
CA VAL A 258 -0.08 -0.39 -5.08
C VAL A 258 -1.00 0.74 -5.53
N ALA A 259 -0.63 2.01 -5.30
CA ALA A 259 -1.40 3.15 -5.80
C ALA A 259 -1.47 3.13 -7.34
N GLY A 260 -0.36 2.79 -8.02
CA GLY A 260 -0.33 2.59 -9.47
C GLY A 260 -1.26 1.45 -9.92
N ALA A 261 -1.25 0.31 -9.23
CA ALA A 261 -2.14 -0.80 -9.53
C ALA A 261 -3.62 -0.44 -9.37
N LEU A 262 -3.96 0.33 -8.34
CA LEU A 262 -5.33 0.80 -8.11
C LEU A 262 -5.78 1.83 -9.14
N MET A 263 -4.99 2.87 -9.32
CA MET A 263 -5.40 4.07 -10.07
C MET A 263 -5.21 3.90 -11.57
N TYR A 264 -4.10 3.29 -11.99
CA TYR A 264 -3.71 3.13 -13.39
C TYR A 264 -4.20 1.81 -13.98
N GLU A 265 -3.99 0.68 -13.27
CA GLU A 265 -4.42 -0.64 -13.71
C GLU A 265 -5.85 -1.00 -13.29
N LYS A 266 -6.48 -0.16 -12.44
CA LYS A 266 -7.86 -0.31 -11.96
C LYS A 266 -8.11 -1.68 -11.29
N LEU A 267 -7.13 -2.16 -10.51
CA LEU A 267 -7.26 -3.39 -9.74
C LEU A 267 -8.29 -3.19 -8.62
N THR A 268 -9.34 -4.01 -8.59
CA THR A 268 -10.40 -3.94 -7.57
C THR A 268 -10.40 -5.12 -6.62
N ASP A 269 -10.03 -6.32 -7.10
CA ASP A 269 -9.97 -7.54 -6.28
C ASP A 269 -8.82 -8.41 -6.74
N GLY A 270 -7.90 -8.72 -5.83
CA GLY A 270 -6.77 -9.58 -6.12
C GLY A 270 -5.47 -9.14 -5.45
N PHE A 271 -4.38 -9.47 -6.10
CA PHE A 271 -3.04 -9.24 -5.56
C PHE A 271 -2.19 -8.46 -6.56
N PHE A 272 -1.48 -7.48 -6.06
CA PHE A 272 -0.44 -6.78 -6.78
C PHE A 272 0.93 -7.29 -6.34
N PHE A 273 1.78 -7.58 -7.32
CA PHE A 273 3.14 -8.08 -7.13
C PHE A 273 4.10 -7.05 -7.70
N GLU A 274 4.84 -6.37 -6.87
CA GLU A 274 5.94 -5.51 -7.30
C GLU A 274 7.22 -6.33 -7.30
N VAL A 275 7.61 -6.79 -8.49
CA VAL A 275 8.74 -7.70 -8.67
C VAL A 275 9.98 -6.93 -9.09
N GLY A 276 10.93 -6.82 -8.20
CA GLY A 276 12.27 -6.30 -8.47
C GLY A 276 13.26 -7.38 -8.92
N GLY A 277 14.54 -7.03 -8.93
CA GLY A 277 15.62 -7.99 -9.21
C GLY A 277 15.86 -8.98 -8.06
N THR A 278 15.56 -8.60 -6.81
CA THR A 278 15.92 -9.35 -5.60
C THR A 278 14.71 -9.91 -4.84
N SER A 279 13.62 -9.17 -4.81
CA SER A 279 12.43 -9.49 -4.02
C SER A 279 11.14 -9.19 -4.78
N THR A 280 10.06 -9.73 -4.25
CA THR A 280 8.68 -9.43 -4.64
C THR A 280 7.93 -8.93 -3.43
N ASP A 281 7.37 -7.73 -3.53
CA ASP A 281 6.43 -7.17 -2.58
C ASP A 281 5.01 -7.50 -3.02
N ILE A 282 4.25 -8.11 -2.12
CA ILE A 282 2.90 -8.61 -2.38
C ILE A 282 1.91 -7.79 -1.57
N SER A 283 0.94 -7.22 -2.23
CA SER A 283 -0.15 -6.46 -1.62
C SER A 283 -1.50 -6.99 -2.05
N CYS A 284 -2.49 -6.84 -1.19
CA CYS A 284 -3.84 -7.31 -1.42
C CYS A 284 -4.81 -6.15 -1.58
N VAL A 285 -5.69 -6.25 -2.56
CA VAL A 285 -6.80 -5.32 -2.83
C VAL A 285 -8.11 -6.10 -2.76
N ARG A 286 -9.08 -5.56 -2.04
CA ARG A 286 -10.43 -6.09 -1.92
C ARG A 286 -11.46 -4.96 -2.04
N ASP A 287 -12.47 -5.15 -2.88
CA ASP A 287 -13.54 -4.16 -3.13
C ASP A 287 -12.97 -2.75 -3.45
N GLY A 288 -11.88 -2.69 -4.21
CA GLY A 288 -11.19 -1.45 -4.59
C GLY A 288 -10.40 -0.77 -3.47
N LYS A 289 -10.23 -1.43 -2.31
CA LYS A 289 -9.46 -0.92 -1.16
C LYS A 289 -8.24 -1.77 -0.91
N VAL A 290 -7.12 -1.12 -0.62
CA VAL A 290 -5.91 -1.83 -0.18
C VAL A 290 -6.07 -2.24 1.28
N MET A 291 -5.62 -3.45 1.58
CA MET A 291 -5.60 -3.93 2.96
C MET A 291 -4.50 -3.23 3.75
N ILE A 292 -4.83 -2.79 4.95
CA ILE A 292 -3.91 -2.08 5.85
C ILE A 292 -3.77 -2.83 7.18
N LYS A 293 -2.60 -2.70 7.78
CA LYS A 293 -2.30 -3.18 9.14
C LYS A 293 -1.45 -2.17 9.90
N TYR A 294 -1.33 -2.35 11.21
CA TYR A 294 -0.34 -1.61 12.00
C TYR A 294 1.06 -2.14 11.71
N ALA A 295 1.95 -1.24 11.30
CA ALA A 295 3.35 -1.58 11.03
C ALA A 295 4.08 -2.00 12.32
N GLU A 296 5.05 -2.88 12.16
CA GLU A 296 6.00 -3.24 13.21
C GLU A 296 7.38 -2.66 12.89
N VAL A 297 8.04 -2.14 13.91
CA VAL A 297 9.40 -1.61 13.83
C VAL A 297 10.27 -2.36 14.84
N GLY A 298 11.34 -2.97 14.38
CA GLY A 298 12.22 -3.83 15.22
C GLY A 298 11.43 -4.96 15.93
N GLY A 299 10.44 -5.56 15.26
CA GLY A 299 9.57 -6.61 15.83
C GLY A 299 8.56 -6.10 16.87
N HIS A 300 8.38 -4.80 17.00
CA HIS A 300 7.45 -4.20 17.95
C HIS A 300 6.28 -3.51 17.25
N LYS A 301 5.04 -3.79 17.71
CA LYS A 301 3.82 -3.15 17.21
C LYS A 301 3.83 -1.63 17.43
N THR A 302 3.37 -0.90 16.42
CA THR A 302 3.13 0.55 16.45
C THR A 302 1.66 0.85 16.15
N TYR A 303 1.25 2.11 16.26
CA TYR A 303 -0.04 2.60 15.76
C TYR A 303 0.10 3.29 14.39
N LEU A 304 1.13 2.91 13.62
CA LEU A 304 1.30 3.36 12.25
C LEU A 304 0.46 2.50 11.32
N ASN A 305 -0.59 3.04 10.73
CA ASN A 305 -1.32 2.40 9.65
C ASN A 305 -0.46 2.37 8.37
N SER A 306 -0.13 1.20 7.91
CA SER A 306 0.60 0.96 6.68
C SER A 306 -0.15 -0.04 5.81
N LEU A 307 0.11 -0.05 4.52
CA LEU A 307 -0.36 -1.14 3.67
C LEU A 307 0.17 -2.46 4.20
N ASP A 308 -0.66 -3.50 4.13
CA ASP A 308 -0.21 -4.85 4.42
C ASP A 308 0.57 -5.38 3.23
N ILE A 309 1.90 -5.39 3.38
CA ILE A 309 2.83 -5.81 2.34
C ILE A 309 3.64 -6.99 2.86
N HIS A 310 3.69 -8.06 2.08
CA HIS A 310 4.51 -9.22 2.35
C HIS A 310 5.66 -9.28 1.34
N THR A 311 6.88 -9.17 1.83
CA THR A 311 8.09 -9.26 1.00
C THR A 311 8.61 -10.68 0.97
N VAL A 312 8.78 -11.23 -0.23
CA VAL A 312 9.39 -12.54 -0.46
C VAL A 312 10.71 -12.37 -1.19
N GLY A 313 11.77 -13.04 -0.74
CA GLY A 313 13.11 -12.98 -1.34
C GLY A 313 13.20 -13.73 -2.69
N ILE A 314 12.25 -13.47 -3.57
CA ILE A 314 12.17 -13.97 -4.94
C ILE A 314 11.98 -12.77 -5.86
N GLY A 315 12.88 -12.59 -6.83
CA GLY A 315 12.80 -11.55 -7.84
C GLY A 315 13.38 -12.06 -9.16
N GLY A 316 13.42 -11.22 -10.18
CA GLY A 316 13.90 -11.62 -11.52
C GLY A 316 15.34 -12.13 -11.49
N GLY A 317 16.20 -11.55 -10.67
CA GLY A 317 17.60 -11.94 -10.53
C GLY A 317 17.87 -13.04 -9.52
N SER A 318 16.84 -13.67 -8.93
CA SER A 318 17.03 -14.75 -7.96
C SER A 318 17.83 -15.88 -8.56
N MET A 319 18.93 -16.23 -7.88
CA MET A 319 19.84 -17.28 -8.31
C MET A 319 19.30 -18.66 -7.96
N ILE A 320 19.68 -19.64 -8.75
CA ILE A 320 19.24 -21.04 -8.64
C ILE A 320 20.19 -21.79 -7.73
N ALA A 321 19.71 -22.25 -6.58
CA ALA A 321 20.52 -23.05 -5.65
C ALA A 321 20.59 -24.50 -6.12
N ILE A 322 21.80 -25.09 -6.04
CA ILE A 322 22.06 -26.47 -6.47
C ILE A 322 22.78 -27.25 -5.37
N ASP A 323 22.64 -28.58 -5.41
CA ASP A 323 23.43 -29.49 -4.60
C ASP A 323 24.78 -29.88 -5.27
N GLY A 324 25.57 -30.68 -4.58
CA GLY A 324 26.87 -31.17 -5.09
C GLY A 324 26.77 -32.03 -6.37
N ASN A 325 25.58 -32.46 -6.77
CA ASN A 325 25.33 -33.21 -8.00
C ASN A 325 24.82 -32.29 -9.13
N GLY A 326 24.66 -30.99 -8.88
CA GLY A 326 24.11 -30.04 -9.83
C GLY A 326 22.57 -30.06 -9.93
N CYS A 327 21.87 -30.68 -8.97
CA CYS A 327 20.41 -30.67 -8.96
C CYS A 327 19.86 -29.42 -8.29
N ILE A 328 18.80 -28.82 -8.87
CA ILE A 328 18.14 -27.65 -8.29
C ILE A 328 17.47 -28.03 -6.97
N THR A 329 17.85 -27.35 -5.90
CA THR A 329 17.30 -27.53 -4.54
C THR A 329 16.41 -26.39 -4.10
N ASP A 330 16.70 -25.15 -4.53
CA ASP A 330 15.95 -23.96 -4.14
C ASP A 330 16.17 -22.81 -5.13
N VAL A 331 15.44 -21.67 -4.94
CA VAL A 331 15.60 -20.42 -5.68
C VAL A 331 15.66 -19.25 -4.69
N GLY A 332 16.61 -18.32 -4.91
CA GLY A 332 16.87 -17.23 -3.98
C GLY A 332 17.36 -17.73 -2.59
N PRO A 333 17.38 -16.88 -1.55
CA PRO A 333 17.06 -15.43 -1.59
C PRO A 333 18.18 -14.55 -2.18
N ARG A 334 19.32 -15.12 -2.56
CA ARG A 334 20.40 -14.35 -3.23
C ARG A 334 20.01 -14.05 -4.67
N SER A 335 20.34 -12.83 -5.12
CA SER A 335 20.19 -12.41 -6.51
C SER A 335 21.55 -12.19 -7.16
N ALA A 336 21.62 -12.33 -8.47
CA ALA A 336 22.83 -12.11 -9.25
C ALA A 336 23.40 -10.70 -9.05
N HIS A 337 22.52 -9.68 -8.91
CA HIS A 337 22.92 -8.31 -8.61
C HIS A 337 23.69 -8.21 -7.29
N ILE A 338 23.18 -8.79 -6.19
CA ILE A 338 23.87 -8.80 -4.89
C ILE A 338 25.17 -9.61 -4.94
N ALA A 339 25.21 -10.65 -5.77
CA ALA A 339 26.42 -11.45 -6.01
C ALA A 339 27.42 -10.78 -6.96
N ASN A 340 27.10 -9.58 -7.49
CA ASN A 340 27.87 -8.86 -8.50
C ASN A 340 28.16 -9.71 -9.74
N MET A 341 27.15 -10.42 -10.23
CA MET A 341 27.23 -11.27 -11.42
C MET A 341 26.28 -10.79 -12.51
N GLU A 342 26.70 -10.95 -13.76
CA GLU A 342 25.85 -10.73 -14.93
C GLU A 342 24.81 -11.86 -15.04
N TYR A 343 23.64 -11.52 -15.62
CA TYR A 343 22.59 -12.49 -15.89
C TYR A 343 22.85 -13.19 -17.23
N GLU A 344 22.66 -14.47 -17.28
CA GLU A 344 22.88 -15.32 -18.44
C GLU A 344 22.03 -14.96 -19.66
N ALA A 345 20.81 -14.48 -19.45
CA ALA A 345 19.87 -14.15 -20.50
C ALA A 345 20.11 -12.76 -21.14
N TYR A 346 20.80 -11.85 -20.43
CA TYR A 346 21.07 -10.49 -20.91
C TYR A 346 22.43 -10.39 -21.63
N THR A 347 22.85 -11.45 -22.28
CA THR A 347 24.05 -11.52 -23.13
C THR A 347 23.71 -12.16 -24.48
N THR A 348 24.71 -12.46 -25.31
CA THR A 348 24.48 -13.11 -26.59
C THR A 348 24.67 -14.64 -26.48
N PRO A 349 24.04 -15.47 -27.35
CA PRO A 349 24.26 -16.92 -27.39
C PRO A 349 25.73 -17.30 -27.55
N GLU A 350 26.51 -16.52 -28.33
CA GLU A 350 27.93 -16.72 -28.53
C GLU A 350 28.73 -16.57 -27.24
N ALA A 351 28.36 -15.56 -26.42
CA ALA A 351 29.05 -15.29 -25.15
C ALA A 351 28.90 -16.40 -24.11
N VAL A 352 27.82 -17.18 -24.19
CA VAL A 352 27.54 -18.35 -23.35
C VAL A 352 27.73 -19.70 -24.03
N SER A 353 28.23 -19.69 -25.27
CA SER A 353 28.53 -20.92 -26.02
C SER A 353 29.69 -21.67 -25.37
N GLY A 354 29.52 -22.99 -25.22
CA GLY A 354 30.53 -23.83 -24.55
C GLY A 354 30.66 -23.63 -23.07
N ALA A 355 29.67 -22.97 -22.43
CA ALA A 355 29.62 -22.75 -21.00
C ALA A 355 29.76 -24.04 -20.17
N VAL A 356 30.44 -23.94 -19.04
CA VAL A 356 30.61 -25.03 -18.08
C VAL A 356 29.88 -24.67 -16.80
N LEU A 357 29.09 -25.64 -16.27
CA LEU A 357 28.40 -25.46 -15.00
C LEU A 357 29.39 -25.32 -13.86
N SER A 358 29.17 -24.33 -13.03
CA SER A 358 29.90 -24.08 -11.78
C SER A 358 28.94 -23.61 -10.70
N SER A 359 29.44 -23.37 -9.53
CA SER A 359 28.68 -22.77 -8.44
C SER A 359 29.43 -21.63 -7.77
N VAL A 360 28.68 -20.72 -7.14
CA VAL A 360 29.20 -19.59 -6.38
C VAL A 360 28.48 -19.49 -5.03
N ARG A 361 29.20 -19.10 -3.99
CA ARG A 361 28.66 -18.74 -2.68
C ARG A 361 28.91 -17.25 -2.44
N PRO A 362 27.90 -16.39 -2.62
CA PRO A 362 28.08 -14.95 -2.47
C PRO A 362 28.54 -14.52 -1.07
N LYS A 363 28.11 -15.25 -0.03
CA LYS A 363 28.52 -15.00 1.36
C LYS A 363 28.80 -16.31 2.09
N PRO A 364 29.65 -16.29 3.13
CA PRO A 364 29.83 -17.46 4.01
C PRO A 364 28.49 -17.92 4.60
N GLY A 365 28.21 -19.20 4.47
CA GLY A 365 26.95 -19.82 4.93
C GLY A 365 25.81 -19.83 3.92
N ASP A 366 25.97 -19.20 2.76
CA ASP A 366 25.00 -19.33 1.67
C ASP A 366 25.04 -20.73 1.03
N SER A 367 23.97 -21.07 0.32
CA SER A 367 23.93 -22.24 -0.56
C SER A 367 24.88 -22.07 -1.75
N ASP A 368 25.17 -23.18 -2.43
CA ASP A 368 25.81 -23.15 -3.75
C ASP A 368 24.79 -22.73 -4.80
N TYR A 369 25.05 -21.62 -5.50
CA TYR A 369 24.20 -21.10 -6.56
C TYR A 369 24.81 -21.41 -7.92
N ALA A 370 23.99 -21.90 -8.83
CA ALA A 370 24.40 -22.24 -10.18
C ALA A 370 24.86 -21.01 -10.97
N CYS A 371 26.02 -21.12 -11.56
CA CYS A 371 26.53 -20.19 -12.56
C CYS A 371 27.18 -20.97 -13.69
N VAL A 372 27.39 -20.28 -14.81
CA VAL A 372 28.12 -20.84 -15.95
C VAL A 372 29.36 -20.01 -16.23
N ILE A 373 30.47 -20.68 -16.50
CA ILE A 373 31.75 -20.09 -16.81
C ILE A 373 32.01 -20.22 -18.30
N CYS A 374 32.32 -19.11 -18.97
CA CYS A 374 32.66 -18.99 -20.38
C CYS A 374 33.94 -18.18 -20.54
N GLY A 375 35.06 -18.85 -20.69
CA GLY A 375 36.37 -18.18 -20.69
C GLY A 375 36.66 -17.51 -19.34
N GLU A 376 36.90 -16.21 -19.36
CA GLU A 376 37.13 -15.41 -18.17
C GLU A 376 35.87 -14.85 -17.50
N LYS A 377 34.71 -14.99 -18.17
CA LYS A 377 33.43 -14.47 -17.66
C LYS A 377 32.61 -15.55 -16.97
N SER A 378 31.82 -15.12 -15.99
CA SER A 378 30.85 -15.96 -15.31
C SER A 378 29.48 -15.29 -15.33
N TYR A 379 28.44 -16.09 -15.55
CA TYR A 379 27.05 -15.63 -15.58
C TYR A 379 26.23 -16.43 -14.56
N ALA A 380 25.43 -15.75 -13.79
CA ALA A 380 24.50 -16.40 -12.86
C ALA A 380 23.32 -16.99 -13.63
N LEU A 381 22.92 -18.21 -13.33
CA LEU A 381 21.63 -18.74 -13.76
C LEU A 381 20.53 -18.14 -12.86
N THR A 382 19.55 -17.51 -13.50
CA THR A 382 18.56 -16.67 -12.81
C THR A 382 17.13 -17.10 -13.07
N LEU A 383 16.21 -16.64 -12.21
CA LEU A 383 14.78 -16.87 -12.43
C LEU A 383 14.28 -16.17 -13.73
N SER A 384 14.91 -15.05 -14.12
CA SER A 384 14.62 -14.40 -15.42
C SER A 384 14.91 -15.33 -16.59
N GLY A 385 16.07 -16.00 -16.60
CA GLY A 385 16.38 -16.98 -17.65
C GLY A 385 15.39 -18.14 -17.68
N ALA A 386 15.03 -18.68 -16.50
CA ALA A 386 14.01 -19.73 -16.41
C ALA A 386 12.66 -19.29 -17.01
N ALA A 387 12.20 -18.07 -16.68
CA ALA A 387 10.94 -17.52 -17.17
C ALA A 387 10.94 -17.27 -18.69
N ILE A 388 12.08 -16.83 -19.24
CA ILE A 388 12.27 -16.64 -20.68
C ILE A 388 12.24 -18.00 -21.40
N ILE A 389 12.93 -19.02 -20.89
CA ILE A 389 12.91 -20.39 -21.42
C ILE A 389 11.50 -20.96 -21.43
N ALA A 390 10.74 -20.74 -20.37
CA ALA A 390 9.35 -21.18 -20.24
C ALA A 390 8.35 -20.37 -21.09
N GLY A 391 8.79 -19.31 -21.78
CA GLY A 391 7.93 -18.43 -22.58
C GLY A 391 6.96 -17.57 -21.77
N CYS A 392 7.28 -17.31 -20.51
CA CYS A 392 6.48 -16.46 -19.63
C CYS A 392 6.66 -14.96 -19.93
N VAL A 393 7.84 -14.56 -20.41
CA VAL A 393 8.23 -13.19 -20.72
C VAL A 393 8.05 -12.94 -22.22
N ARG A 394 7.23 -11.96 -22.56
CA ARG A 394 6.94 -11.58 -23.95
C ARG A 394 7.89 -10.49 -24.44
N PRO A 395 8.06 -10.31 -25.77
CA PRO A 395 8.96 -9.29 -26.33
C PRO A 395 8.68 -7.86 -25.87
N GLU A 396 7.45 -7.54 -25.55
CA GLU A 396 7.03 -6.22 -25.05
C GLU A 396 7.27 -6.01 -23.54
N ASP A 397 7.57 -7.07 -22.80
CA ASP A 397 7.80 -6.98 -21.37
C ASP A 397 9.21 -6.45 -21.06
N TYR A 398 9.34 -5.64 -20.01
CA TYR A 398 10.62 -5.02 -19.62
C TYR A 398 11.74 -6.05 -19.36
N ALA A 399 11.39 -7.21 -18.80
CA ALA A 399 12.32 -8.29 -18.50
C ALA A 399 12.71 -9.14 -19.72
N TYR A 400 12.25 -8.78 -20.92
CA TYR A 400 12.59 -9.56 -22.12
C TYR A 400 14.10 -9.52 -22.40
N ALA A 401 14.66 -10.68 -22.70
CA ALA A 401 16.04 -10.87 -23.07
C ALA A 401 16.15 -12.01 -24.10
N ASP A 402 17.37 -12.35 -24.49
CA ASP A 402 17.61 -13.34 -25.56
C ASP A 402 17.26 -14.76 -25.11
N PRO A 403 16.20 -15.41 -25.69
CA PRO A 403 15.82 -16.77 -25.33
C PRO A 403 16.86 -17.83 -25.68
N GLU A 404 17.66 -17.59 -26.73
CA GLU A 404 18.68 -18.53 -27.15
C GLU A 404 19.91 -18.47 -26.26
N ALA A 405 20.29 -17.26 -25.80
CA ALA A 405 21.31 -17.11 -24.78
C ALA A 405 20.90 -17.82 -23.46
N ALA A 406 19.66 -17.60 -23.00
CA ALA A 406 19.13 -18.28 -21.82
C ALA A 406 19.19 -19.81 -21.98
N ARG A 407 18.67 -20.37 -23.10
CA ARG A 407 18.69 -21.81 -23.38
C ARG A 407 20.11 -22.35 -23.39
N THR A 408 21.04 -21.68 -24.10
CA THR A 408 22.43 -22.10 -24.21
C THR A 408 23.12 -22.12 -22.85
N ALA A 409 22.91 -21.10 -22.02
CA ALA A 409 23.48 -21.04 -20.67
C ALA A 409 22.91 -22.10 -19.71
N TRP A 410 21.64 -22.50 -19.88
CA TRP A 410 21.00 -23.51 -19.02
C TRP A 410 21.28 -24.95 -19.41
N GLN A 411 21.83 -25.22 -20.63
CA GLN A 411 22.17 -26.58 -21.07
C GLN A 411 23.10 -27.36 -20.12
N PRO A 412 24.18 -26.76 -19.55
CA PRO A 412 25.04 -27.48 -18.62
C PRO A 412 24.33 -27.94 -17.34
N LEU A 413 23.42 -27.11 -16.79
CA LEU A 413 22.60 -27.45 -15.62
C LEU A 413 21.62 -28.58 -15.97
N ALA A 414 20.89 -28.48 -17.09
CA ALA A 414 19.96 -29.50 -17.53
C ALA A 414 20.65 -30.86 -17.75
N ARG A 415 21.86 -30.86 -18.36
CA ARG A 415 22.68 -32.09 -18.51
C ARG A 415 23.07 -32.70 -17.15
N ALA A 416 23.47 -31.89 -16.17
CA ALA A 416 23.79 -32.35 -14.83
C ALA A 416 22.58 -32.99 -14.15
N MET A 417 21.38 -32.42 -14.36
CA MET A 417 20.11 -32.96 -13.86
C MET A 417 19.57 -34.15 -14.65
N GLY A 418 20.12 -34.45 -15.85
CA GLY A 418 19.60 -35.52 -16.74
C GLY A 418 18.21 -35.21 -17.30
N CYS A 419 17.87 -33.91 -17.53
CA CYS A 419 16.57 -33.46 -18.01
C CYS A 419 16.72 -32.44 -19.19
N THR A 420 15.61 -31.98 -19.73
CA THR A 420 15.61 -30.91 -20.74
C THR A 420 15.80 -29.53 -20.06
N VAL A 421 16.16 -28.53 -20.86
CA VAL A 421 16.31 -27.16 -20.37
C VAL A 421 14.97 -26.62 -19.87
N GLU A 422 13.87 -26.97 -20.52
CA GLU A 422 12.51 -26.62 -20.13
C GLU A 422 12.11 -27.24 -18.78
N GLU A 423 12.46 -28.52 -18.55
CA GLU A 423 12.17 -29.18 -17.26
C GLU A 423 13.00 -28.58 -16.13
N ALA A 424 14.27 -28.21 -16.37
CA ALA A 424 15.09 -27.50 -15.39
C ALA A 424 14.51 -26.11 -15.06
N ALA A 425 14.09 -25.35 -16.08
CA ALA A 425 13.45 -24.05 -15.91
C ALA A 425 12.11 -24.14 -15.15
N ASP A 426 11.26 -25.13 -15.51
CA ASP A 426 9.99 -25.37 -14.81
C ASP A 426 10.21 -25.72 -13.34
N LYS A 427 11.22 -26.54 -13.02
CA LYS A 427 11.59 -26.85 -11.64
C LYS A 427 11.93 -25.61 -10.84
N ALA A 428 12.73 -24.69 -11.39
CA ALA A 428 13.10 -23.44 -10.74
C ALA A 428 11.86 -22.54 -10.53
N LEU A 429 11.05 -22.37 -11.57
CA LEU A 429 9.82 -21.56 -11.50
C LEU A 429 8.82 -22.13 -10.49
N SER A 430 8.66 -23.44 -10.43
CA SER A 430 7.78 -24.12 -9.48
C SER A 430 8.21 -23.87 -8.03
N LEU A 431 9.51 -23.95 -7.72
CA LEU A 431 10.04 -23.65 -6.39
C LEU A 431 9.83 -22.18 -6.00
N ALA A 432 10.09 -21.25 -6.92
CA ALA A 432 9.85 -19.83 -6.70
C ALA A 432 8.36 -19.54 -6.49
N ALA A 433 7.49 -20.08 -7.34
CA ALA A 433 6.04 -19.93 -7.25
C ALA A 433 5.49 -20.45 -5.91
N LYS A 434 5.99 -21.57 -5.42
CA LYS A 434 5.60 -22.13 -4.11
C LYS A 434 5.89 -21.16 -2.96
N LYS A 435 7.05 -20.48 -2.98
CA LYS A 435 7.41 -19.48 -1.95
C LYS A 435 6.50 -18.26 -2.00
N VAL A 436 6.26 -17.73 -3.19
CA VAL A 436 5.40 -16.57 -3.38
C VAL A 436 3.96 -16.90 -3.01
N MET A 437 3.46 -18.08 -3.41
CA MET A 437 2.09 -18.53 -3.12
C MET A 437 1.84 -18.75 -1.63
N ALA A 438 2.86 -19.07 -0.85
CA ALA A 438 2.72 -19.20 0.60
C ALA A 438 2.26 -17.87 1.24
N ALA A 439 2.88 -16.74 0.85
CA ALA A 439 2.48 -15.41 1.31
C ALA A 439 1.09 -15.01 0.78
N VAL A 440 0.79 -15.30 -0.50
CA VAL A 440 -0.55 -15.05 -1.07
C VAL A 440 -1.63 -15.79 -0.30
N ASN A 441 -1.42 -17.07 0.03
CA ASN A 441 -2.39 -17.89 0.77
C ASN A 441 -2.60 -17.37 2.20
N GLU A 442 -1.54 -16.93 2.87
CA GLU A 442 -1.61 -16.33 4.20
C GLU A 442 -2.47 -15.05 4.18
N MET A 443 -2.23 -14.16 3.22
CA MET A 443 -3.01 -12.93 3.05
C MET A 443 -4.45 -13.25 2.65
N ALA A 444 -4.67 -14.19 1.71
CA ALA A 444 -6.00 -14.60 1.28
C ALA A 444 -6.83 -15.16 2.44
N ALA A 445 -6.22 -15.96 3.32
CA ALA A 445 -6.87 -16.48 4.52
C ALA A 445 -7.20 -15.36 5.52
N SER A 446 -6.24 -14.44 5.77
CA SER A 446 -6.39 -13.33 6.71
C SER A 446 -7.53 -12.37 6.30
N TYR A 447 -7.65 -12.09 5.01
CA TYR A 447 -8.63 -11.15 4.48
C TYR A 447 -9.85 -11.83 3.82
N LYS A 448 -9.97 -13.16 3.96
CA LYS A 448 -11.06 -13.97 3.39
C LYS A 448 -11.24 -13.74 1.88
N ILE A 449 -10.13 -13.70 1.15
CA ILE A 449 -10.12 -13.47 -0.30
C ILE A 449 -10.35 -14.79 -1.03
N ASP A 450 -11.26 -14.76 -1.98
CA ASP A 450 -11.49 -15.88 -2.89
C ASP A 450 -10.57 -15.78 -4.11
N LEU A 451 -9.52 -16.59 -4.16
CA LEU A 451 -8.58 -16.60 -5.26
C LEU A 451 -9.22 -16.86 -6.61
N SER A 452 -10.34 -17.61 -6.66
CA SER A 452 -11.07 -17.89 -7.91
C SER A 452 -11.77 -16.65 -8.50
N GLN A 453 -11.90 -15.56 -7.74
CA GLN A 453 -12.46 -14.28 -8.20
C GLN A 453 -11.41 -13.19 -8.25
N SER A 454 -10.17 -13.53 -7.90
CA SER A 454 -9.06 -12.61 -7.83
C SER A 454 -8.32 -12.50 -9.15
N ARG A 455 -7.59 -11.39 -9.32
CA ARG A 455 -6.63 -11.19 -10.41
C ARG A 455 -5.25 -10.95 -9.83
N PHE A 456 -4.23 -11.50 -10.46
CA PHE A 456 -2.84 -11.21 -10.17
C PHE A 456 -2.35 -10.12 -11.13
N VAL A 457 -1.83 -9.01 -10.59
CA VAL A 457 -1.26 -7.92 -11.39
C VAL A 457 0.23 -7.83 -11.07
N GLY A 458 1.06 -8.00 -12.11
CA GLY A 458 2.52 -7.89 -12.00
C GLY A 458 3.00 -6.50 -12.37
N GLY A 459 3.74 -5.86 -11.47
CA GLY A 459 4.48 -4.62 -11.66
C GLY A 459 5.97 -4.81 -11.37
N GLY A 460 6.73 -3.73 -11.51
CA GLY A 460 8.18 -3.76 -11.41
C GLY A 460 8.85 -4.40 -12.62
N GLY A 461 10.17 -4.28 -12.73
CA GLY A 461 10.92 -4.79 -13.88
C GLY A 461 10.85 -6.32 -14.05
N GLY A 462 10.61 -7.07 -12.97
CA GLY A 462 10.51 -8.53 -12.96
C GLY A 462 9.08 -9.08 -13.00
N GLY A 463 8.05 -8.24 -13.14
CA GLY A 463 6.64 -8.67 -13.08
C GLY A 463 6.31 -9.84 -13.99
N ALA A 464 6.78 -9.80 -15.24
CA ALA A 464 6.61 -10.86 -16.24
C ALA A 464 7.40 -12.15 -15.92
N VAL A 465 8.40 -12.08 -15.06
CA VAL A 465 9.20 -13.25 -14.66
C VAL A 465 8.44 -14.16 -13.70
N VAL A 466 7.70 -13.56 -12.76
CA VAL A 466 7.08 -14.30 -11.65
C VAL A 466 5.59 -14.55 -11.88
N VAL A 467 4.83 -13.50 -12.25
CA VAL A 467 3.36 -13.52 -12.17
C VAL A 467 2.69 -14.46 -13.18
N PRO A 468 3.10 -14.55 -14.46
CA PRO A 468 2.42 -15.44 -15.41
C PRO A 468 2.50 -16.93 -15.02
N TYR A 469 3.68 -17.39 -14.59
CA TYR A 469 3.85 -18.77 -14.14
C TYR A 469 3.04 -19.04 -12.87
N LEU A 470 3.14 -18.13 -11.87
CA LEU A 470 2.41 -18.21 -10.62
C LEU A 470 0.90 -18.32 -10.86
N ALA A 471 0.34 -17.48 -11.71
CA ALA A 471 -1.08 -17.43 -12.03
C ALA A 471 -1.54 -18.69 -12.74
N LYS A 472 -0.80 -19.13 -13.77
CA LYS A 472 -1.09 -20.36 -14.52
C LYS A 472 -1.08 -21.60 -13.63
N ALA A 473 -0.08 -21.73 -12.75
CA ALA A 473 0.05 -22.86 -11.83
C ALA A 473 -1.11 -22.95 -10.82
N ASN A 474 -1.79 -21.82 -10.53
CA ASN A 474 -2.86 -21.74 -9.53
C ASN A 474 -4.24 -21.48 -10.14
N GLY A 475 -4.37 -21.41 -11.48
CA GLY A 475 -5.63 -21.19 -12.18
C GLY A 475 -6.26 -19.82 -11.88
N VAL A 476 -5.44 -18.79 -11.65
CA VAL A 476 -5.87 -17.41 -11.36
C VAL A 476 -5.64 -16.55 -12.61
N ASP A 477 -6.58 -15.63 -12.89
CA ASP A 477 -6.41 -14.63 -13.95
C ASP A 477 -5.25 -13.67 -13.65
N HIS A 478 -4.53 -13.22 -14.66
CA HIS A 478 -3.41 -12.31 -14.45
C HIS A 478 -3.25 -11.27 -15.54
N LYS A 479 -2.54 -10.21 -15.19
CA LYS A 479 -2.12 -9.14 -16.10
C LYS A 479 -0.75 -8.63 -15.70
N ILE A 480 0.12 -8.36 -16.65
CA ILE A 480 1.29 -7.51 -16.42
C ILE A 480 0.86 -6.07 -16.63
N ALA A 481 1.18 -5.21 -15.66
CA ALA A 481 0.82 -3.80 -15.69
C ALA A 481 1.40 -3.13 -16.93
N GLN A 482 0.62 -2.26 -17.55
CA GLN A 482 1.14 -1.38 -18.58
C GLN A 482 2.20 -0.48 -17.94
N ASN A 483 3.38 -0.36 -18.58
CA ASN A 483 4.53 0.35 -18.00
C ASN A 483 4.97 -0.22 -16.63
N ALA A 484 4.93 -1.53 -16.48
CA ALA A 484 5.22 -2.25 -15.24
C ALA A 484 6.49 -1.77 -14.53
N ALA A 485 7.56 -1.47 -15.29
CA ALA A 485 8.85 -1.05 -14.73
C ALA A 485 8.81 0.28 -13.97
N ILE A 486 7.83 1.13 -14.25
CA ILE A 486 7.68 2.46 -13.62
C ILE A 486 6.31 2.62 -12.93
N ILE A 487 5.63 1.52 -12.63
CA ILE A 487 4.26 1.57 -12.06
C ILE A 487 4.22 2.29 -10.70
N SER A 488 5.25 2.15 -9.88
CA SER A 488 5.40 2.89 -8.62
C SER A 488 5.52 4.40 -8.86
N THR A 489 6.32 4.82 -9.83
CA THR A 489 6.44 6.24 -10.19
C THR A 489 5.12 6.81 -10.73
N ILE A 490 4.39 6.02 -11.54
CA ILE A 490 3.02 6.37 -11.98
C ILE A 490 2.09 6.49 -10.77
N GLY A 491 2.17 5.56 -9.82
CA GLY A 491 1.39 5.60 -8.59
C GLY A 491 1.65 6.86 -7.76
N VAL A 492 2.90 7.30 -7.67
CA VAL A 492 3.25 8.59 -7.03
C VAL A 492 2.58 9.76 -7.74
N ALA A 493 2.63 9.82 -9.09
CA ALA A 493 2.01 10.90 -9.87
C ALA A 493 0.49 10.95 -9.73
N LEU A 494 -0.15 9.79 -9.55
CA LEU A 494 -1.61 9.67 -9.46
C LEU A 494 -2.15 9.65 -8.03
N ALA A 495 -1.29 9.58 -7.02
CA ALA A 495 -1.70 9.51 -5.63
C ALA A 495 -2.56 10.70 -5.20
N MET A 496 -3.44 10.45 -4.21
CA MET A 496 -4.37 11.44 -3.67
C MET A 496 -3.98 11.78 -2.24
N ILE A 497 -4.35 12.97 -1.78
CA ILE A 497 -4.23 13.33 -0.36
C ILE A 497 -5.12 12.37 0.42
N ARG A 498 -4.55 11.77 1.47
CA ARG A 498 -5.23 10.81 2.33
C ARG A 498 -5.00 11.17 3.79
N GLU A 499 -6.07 11.19 4.57
CA GLU A 499 -6.02 11.28 6.03
C GLU A 499 -6.83 10.16 6.66
N CYS A 500 -6.37 9.72 7.82
CA CYS A 500 -7.00 8.68 8.61
C CYS A 500 -7.06 9.13 10.07
N VAL A 501 -8.25 9.07 10.66
CA VAL A 501 -8.47 9.30 12.09
C VAL A 501 -9.04 8.03 12.69
N GLU A 502 -8.50 7.62 13.81
CA GLU A 502 -8.95 6.45 14.56
C GLU A 502 -9.26 6.84 15.99
N ARG A 503 -10.30 6.26 16.54
CA ARG A 503 -10.66 6.41 17.96
C ARG A 503 -11.03 5.06 18.56
N THR A 504 -10.71 4.85 19.83
CA THR A 504 -11.20 3.70 20.56
C THR A 504 -12.57 4.08 21.15
N VAL A 505 -13.63 3.52 20.60
CA VAL A 505 -15.02 3.75 21.03
C VAL A 505 -15.74 2.42 21.06
N ALA A 506 -16.26 2.06 22.23
CA ALA A 506 -17.20 0.94 22.34
C ALA A 506 -18.59 1.45 21.94
N ASP A 507 -19.25 0.77 21.01
CA ASP A 507 -20.60 1.11 20.51
C ASP A 507 -20.72 2.59 20.08
N PRO A 508 -20.06 3.00 18.93
CA PRO A 508 -20.05 4.39 18.50
C PRO A 508 -21.45 4.93 18.22
N THR A 509 -21.74 6.10 18.80
CA THR A 509 -22.98 6.86 18.60
C THR A 509 -22.94 7.65 17.28
N GLU A 510 -24.11 8.15 16.85
CA GLU A 510 -24.20 9.07 15.70
C GLU A 510 -23.30 10.32 15.88
N GLN A 511 -23.19 10.81 17.11
CA GLN A 511 -22.34 11.97 17.44
C GLN A 511 -20.85 11.64 17.29
N ASP A 512 -20.43 10.44 17.70
CA ASP A 512 -19.05 9.98 17.53
C ASP A 512 -18.69 9.89 16.05
N ILE A 513 -19.58 9.30 15.24
CA ILE A 513 -19.41 9.16 13.81
C ILE A 513 -19.37 10.51 13.11
N ALA A 514 -20.31 11.41 13.43
CA ALA A 514 -20.32 12.76 12.88
C ALA A 514 -19.09 13.58 13.29
N SER A 515 -18.59 13.37 14.52
CA SER A 515 -17.40 14.04 15.04
C SER A 515 -16.14 13.59 14.30
N ILE A 516 -15.91 12.28 14.19
CA ILE A 516 -14.72 11.75 13.51
C ILE A 516 -14.73 12.07 12.01
N ARG A 517 -15.92 12.06 11.37
CA ARG A 517 -16.09 12.46 9.96
C ARG A 517 -15.68 13.91 9.74
N ARG A 518 -16.14 14.83 10.58
CA ARG A 518 -15.74 16.25 10.49
C ARG A 518 -14.24 16.44 10.71
N GLU A 519 -13.65 15.74 11.66
CA GLU A 519 -12.22 15.83 11.95
C GLU A 519 -11.39 15.37 10.75
N VAL A 520 -11.72 14.24 10.15
CA VAL A 520 -10.95 13.72 8.99
C VAL A 520 -11.11 14.59 7.75
N ILE A 521 -12.31 15.16 7.53
CA ILE A 521 -12.55 16.15 6.45
C ILE A 521 -11.69 17.40 6.67
N ALA A 522 -11.70 17.95 7.87
CA ALA A 522 -10.89 19.14 8.19
C ALA A 522 -9.40 18.88 7.89
N LYS A 523 -8.87 17.74 8.31
CA LYS A 523 -7.46 17.37 8.07
C LYS A 523 -7.12 17.21 6.60
N VAL A 524 -7.96 16.55 5.80
CA VAL A 524 -7.69 16.38 4.37
C VAL A 524 -7.76 17.71 3.62
N LEU A 525 -8.64 18.62 4.04
CA LEU A 525 -8.74 19.99 3.47
C LEU A 525 -7.54 20.86 3.88
N GLU A 526 -7.09 20.77 5.14
CA GLU A 526 -5.87 21.45 5.62
C GLU A 526 -4.64 21.01 4.82
N ASN A 527 -4.58 19.75 4.41
CA ASN A 527 -3.54 19.22 3.55
C ASN A 527 -3.70 19.58 2.05
N GLY A 528 -4.65 20.44 1.72
CA GLY A 528 -4.80 21.02 0.38
C GLY A 528 -5.73 20.26 -0.57
N ALA A 529 -6.57 19.35 -0.07
CA ALA A 529 -7.58 18.71 -0.90
C ALA A 529 -8.67 19.69 -1.31
N ASN A 530 -9.13 19.57 -2.55
CA ASN A 530 -10.28 20.33 -3.02
C ASN A 530 -11.56 19.79 -2.38
N PRO A 531 -12.39 20.62 -1.72
CA PRO A 531 -13.61 20.18 -1.04
C PRO A 531 -14.56 19.35 -1.91
N ALA A 532 -14.66 19.66 -3.20
CA ALA A 532 -15.53 18.95 -4.13
C ALA A 532 -15.02 17.53 -4.50
N SER A 533 -13.76 17.22 -4.17
CA SER A 533 -13.13 15.92 -4.43
C SER A 533 -13.08 14.99 -3.22
N VAL A 534 -13.45 15.50 -2.03
CA VAL A 534 -13.28 14.74 -0.77
C VAL A 534 -14.31 13.62 -0.68
N GLU A 535 -13.80 12.42 -0.51
CA GLU A 535 -14.58 11.22 -0.21
C GLU A 535 -14.20 10.70 1.18
N VAL A 536 -15.21 10.33 1.99
CA VAL A 536 -15.00 9.82 3.33
C VAL A 536 -15.56 8.41 3.46
N THR A 537 -14.79 7.52 4.06
CA THR A 537 -15.21 6.17 4.43
C THR A 537 -15.16 6.04 5.94
N ILE A 538 -16.23 5.50 6.54
CA ILE A 538 -16.30 5.16 7.96
C ILE A 538 -16.23 3.64 8.13
N GLU A 539 -15.38 3.18 9.02
CA GLU A 539 -15.22 1.77 9.38
C GLU A 539 -15.43 1.60 10.89
N VAL A 540 -16.23 0.61 11.26
CA VAL A 540 -16.45 0.22 12.65
C VAL A 540 -15.98 -1.22 12.83
N ASP A 541 -15.06 -1.44 13.76
CA ASP A 541 -14.62 -2.77 14.19
C ASP A 541 -15.01 -3.00 15.65
N PRO A 542 -16.16 -3.64 15.90
CA PRO A 542 -16.65 -3.84 17.28
C PRO A 542 -15.75 -4.76 18.11
N GLN A 543 -15.00 -5.67 17.46
CA GLN A 543 -14.10 -6.60 18.17
C GLN A 543 -12.90 -5.86 18.77
N LYS A 544 -12.50 -4.76 18.14
CA LYS A 544 -11.38 -3.93 18.58
C LYS A 544 -11.83 -2.63 19.26
N ASN A 545 -13.14 -2.40 19.38
CA ASN A 545 -13.72 -1.11 19.80
C ASN A 545 -13.12 0.05 18.97
N LEU A 546 -12.98 -0.13 17.66
CA LEU A 546 -12.32 0.82 16.79
C LEU A 546 -13.33 1.51 15.87
N LEU A 547 -13.36 2.82 15.94
CA LEU A 547 -14.00 3.69 14.95
C LEU A 547 -12.93 4.37 14.13
N ARG A 548 -12.97 4.19 12.80
CA ARG A 548 -12.00 4.75 11.86
C ARG A 548 -12.71 5.56 10.80
N ALA A 549 -12.19 6.75 10.51
CA ALA A 549 -12.60 7.56 9.37
C ALA A 549 -11.40 7.78 8.44
N ILE A 550 -11.59 7.56 7.16
CA ILE A 550 -10.60 7.75 6.12
C ILE A 550 -11.17 8.76 5.14
N ALA A 551 -10.44 9.87 4.92
CA ALA A 551 -10.77 10.84 3.88
C ALA A 551 -9.71 10.82 2.79
N VAL A 552 -10.16 10.89 1.54
CA VAL A 552 -9.30 10.96 0.36
C VAL A 552 -9.76 12.12 -0.50
N GLY A 553 -8.83 12.92 -1.03
CA GLY A 553 -9.17 14.05 -1.89
C GLY A 553 -8.06 14.38 -2.88
N ALA A 554 -8.42 14.95 -4.03
CA ALA A 554 -7.49 15.47 -5.02
C ALA A 554 -7.17 16.94 -4.75
N THR A 555 -6.00 17.41 -5.16
CA THR A 555 -5.60 18.83 -5.05
C THR A 555 -6.42 19.75 -5.97
N GLU A 556 -6.93 19.22 -7.08
CA GLU A 556 -7.76 19.94 -8.03
C GLU A 556 -9.08 19.22 -8.31
N ILE A 557 -10.07 19.96 -8.85
CA ILE A 557 -11.31 19.34 -9.34
C ILE A 557 -10.96 18.53 -10.58
N ARG A 558 -10.90 17.21 -10.45
CA ARG A 558 -10.74 16.33 -11.60
C ARG A 558 -11.96 16.44 -12.52
N SER A 559 -11.74 16.53 -13.83
CA SER A 559 -12.82 16.32 -14.78
C SER A 559 -13.39 14.92 -14.54
N LYS A 560 -14.70 14.83 -14.36
CA LYS A 560 -15.43 13.66 -13.84
C LYS A 560 -15.35 12.39 -14.72
N THR A 561 -14.62 12.41 -15.84
CA THR A 561 -14.53 11.31 -16.81
C THR A 561 -13.08 11.09 -17.21
N LEU A 562 -12.50 10.01 -16.71
CA LEU A 562 -11.09 9.60 -16.89
C LEU A 562 -10.89 8.63 -18.06
N GLY A 563 -11.94 8.15 -18.70
CA GLY A 563 -11.90 7.21 -19.81
C GLY A 563 -13.04 7.42 -20.78
N GLU A 564 -12.98 6.80 -21.94
CA GLU A 564 -14.12 6.71 -22.85
C GLU A 564 -15.27 5.98 -22.15
N LYS A 565 -16.44 6.61 -22.13
CA LYS A 565 -17.64 5.95 -21.62
C LYS A 565 -17.95 4.71 -22.45
N LYS A 566 -18.05 3.59 -21.78
CA LYS A 566 -18.45 2.34 -22.41
C LYS A 566 -19.94 2.31 -22.69
N SER A 567 -20.31 1.74 -23.83
CA SER A 567 -21.69 1.49 -24.16
C SER A 567 -22.34 0.50 -23.19
N GLY A 568 -23.66 0.52 -23.09
CA GLY A 568 -24.40 -0.45 -22.27
C GLY A 568 -24.09 -1.90 -22.65
N GLU A 569 -23.87 -2.19 -23.93
CA GLU A 569 -23.52 -3.53 -24.43
C GLU A 569 -22.10 -3.94 -23.98
N GLU A 570 -21.13 -3.02 -24.05
CA GLU A 570 -19.78 -3.28 -23.55
C GLU A 570 -19.77 -3.54 -22.03
N ILE A 571 -20.54 -2.77 -21.26
CA ILE A 571 -20.68 -2.96 -19.80
C ILE A 571 -21.30 -4.31 -19.48
N LEU A 572 -22.35 -4.73 -20.21
CA LEU A 572 -22.94 -6.04 -20.09
C LEU A 572 -21.95 -7.16 -20.41
N LYS A 573 -21.15 -6.98 -21.45
CA LYS A 573 -20.09 -7.94 -21.84
C LYS A 573 -19.02 -8.06 -20.74
N ILE A 574 -18.52 -6.93 -20.21
CA ILE A 574 -17.53 -6.91 -19.13
C ILE A 574 -18.07 -7.65 -17.90
N ALA A 575 -19.32 -7.40 -17.52
CA ALA A 575 -19.94 -8.09 -16.40
C ALA A 575 -20.10 -9.58 -16.66
N ALA A 576 -20.54 -9.97 -17.87
CA ALA A 576 -20.70 -11.35 -18.29
C ALA A 576 -19.38 -12.12 -18.26
N ASP A 577 -18.33 -11.55 -18.86
CA ASP A 577 -16.98 -12.13 -18.85
C ASP A 577 -16.48 -12.34 -17.41
N SER A 578 -16.72 -11.36 -16.52
CA SER A 578 -16.35 -11.47 -15.09
C SER A 578 -17.20 -12.50 -14.30
N MET A 579 -18.32 -12.95 -14.84
CA MET A 579 -19.20 -13.95 -14.23
C MET A 579 -19.14 -15.31 -14.94
N ASP A 580 -18.18 -15.50 -15.87
CA ASP A 580 -18.04 -16.70 -16.69
C ASP A 580 -19.37 -17.10 -17.38
N THR A 581 -20.05 -16.10 -17.96
CA THR A 581 -21.36 -16.29 -18.58
C THR A 581 -21.50 -15.49 -19.89
N VAL A 582 -22.63 -15.63 -20.55
CA VAL A 582 -22.92 -14.87 -21.78
C VAL A 582 -23.74 -13.63 -21.45
N PRO A 583 -23.58 -12.51 -22.21
CA PRO A 583 -24.27 -11.24 -21.93
C PRO A 583 -25.80 -11.35 -21.81
N GLN A 584 -26.42 -12.28 -22.54
CA GLN A 584 -27.87 -12.50 -22.54
C GLN A 584 -28.42 -13.04 -21.19
N ARG A 585 -27.54 -13.58 -20.32
CA ARG A 585 -27.92 -14.05 -18.97
C ARG A 585 -27.70 -12.98 -17.89
N VAL A 586 -27.09 -11.86 -18.26
CA VAL A 586 -26.84 -10.76 -17.34
C VAL A 586 -27.99 -9.77 -17.42
N THR A 587 -28.53 -9.39 -16.28
CA THR A 587 -29.62 -8.43 -16.17
C THR A 587 -29.17 -7.18 -15.40
N LEU A 588 -29.57 -6.00 -15.87
CA LEU A 588 -29.40 -4.76 -15.12
C LEU A 588 -30.43 -4.75 -13.98
N ALA A 589 -29.93 -4.84 -12.73
CA ALA A 589 -30.78 -4.84 -11.53
C ALA A 589 -31.02 -3.42 -11.00
N ALA A 590 -30.02 -2.54 -11.07
CA ALA A 590 -30.15 -1.16 -10.64
C ALA A 590 -29.13 -0.26 -11.39
N ASP A 591 -29.49 1.03 -11.56
CA ASP A 591 -28.67 2.05 -12.21
C ASP A 591 -28.94 3.42 -11.55
N ASN A 592 -27.91 4.04 -11.01
CA ASN A 592 -28.01 5.38 -10.41
C ASN A 592 -27.42 6.50 -11.31
N GLY A 593 -27.16 6.19 -12.59
CA GLY A 593 -26.58 7.11 -13.55
C GLY A 593 -25.05 7.13 -13.62
N PHE A 594 -24.37 6.58 -12.59
CA PHE A 594 -22.91 6.50 -12.51
C PHE A 594 -22.43 5.05 -12.41
N LEU A 595 -23.12 4.24 -11.65
CA LEU A 595 -22.80 2.83 -11.37
C LEU A 595 -24.00 1.96 -11.72
N LYS A 596 -23.73 0.82 -12.34
CA LYS A 596 -24.73 -0.18 -12.74
C LYS A 596 -24.52 -1.46 -11.96
N ALA A 597 -25.52 -1.91 -11.23
CA ALA A 597 -25.53 -3.21 -10.61
C ALA A 597 -26.13 -4.25 -11.56
N LEU A 598 -25.30 -5.21 -11.97
CA LEU A 598 -25.61 -6.24 -12.96
C LEU A 598 -25.64 -7.60 -12.27
N CYS A 599 -26.66 -8.39 -12.54
CA CYS A 599 -26.90 -9.68 -11.87
C CYS A 599 -26.96 -10.83 -12.86
N CYS A 600 -26.49 -12.01 -12.43
CA CYS A 600 -26.67 -13.25 -13.14
C CYS A 600 -27.09 -14.35 -12.15
N GLN A 601 -28.23 -14.98 -12.41
CA GLN A 601 -28.65 -16.15 -11.63
C GLN A 601 -27.90 -17.38 -12.12
N THR A 602 -27.21 -18.05 -11.19
CA THR A 602 -26.47 -19.30 -11.44
C THR A 602 -27.00 -20.41 -10.55
N GLU A 603 -27.04 -21.63 -11.06
CA GLU A 603 -27.39 -22.80 -10.27
C GLU A 603 -26.10 -23.54 -9.86
N ARG A 604 -25.81 -23.60 -8.58
CA ARG A 604 -24.75 -24.46 -8.04
C ARG A 604 -25.35 -25.81 -7.61
N LYS A 605 -24.72 -26.86 -8.10
CA LYS A 605 -25.02 -28.24 -7.64
C LYS A 605 -24.02 -28.58 -6.52
N SER A 606 -24.51 -28.89 -5.32
CA SER A 606 -23.69 -29.36 -4.20
C SER A 606 -24.13 -30.77 -3.79
N PHE A 607 -23.28 -31.47 -3.04
CA PHE A 607 -23.53 -32.82 -2.54
C PHE A 607 -23.87 -33.82 -3.67
N PHE A 608 -22.89 -34.11 -4.55
CA PHE A 608 -23.06 -35.03 -5.70
C PHE A 608 -24.23 -34.69 -6.63
N GLY A 609 -24.63 -33.41 -6.71
CA GLY A 609 -25.68 -32.95 -7.61
C GLY A 609 -27.10 -33.04 -7.05
N LEU A 610 -27.27 -33.46 -5.79
CA LEU A 610 -28.58 -33.64 -5.15
C LEU A 610 -29.21 -32.34 -4.64
N ILE A 611 -28.39 -31.32 -4.31
CA ILE A 611 -28.88 -30.02 -3.86
C ILE A 611 -28.57 -28.98 -4.93
N LYS A 612 -29.62 -28.42 -5.54
CA LYS A 612 -29.53 -27.25 -6.44
C LYS A 612 -29.74 -25.98 -5.62
N ARG A 613 -28.75 -25.16 -5.50
CA ARG A 613 -28.86 -23.83 -4.85
C ARG A 613 -28.74 -22.74 -5.94
N LYS A 614 -29.76 -21.89 -6.01
CA LYS A 614 -29.71 -20.70 -6.86
C LYS A 614 -28.89 -19.64 -6.13
N THR A 615 -27.90 -19.07 -6.80
CA THR A 615 -27.10 -17.94 -6.34
C THR A 615 -27.24 -16.79 -7.31
N ASN A 616 -27.20 -15.57 -6.81
CA ASN A 616 -27.30 -14.36 -7.61
C ASN A 616 -25.93 -13.65 -7.62
N ALA A 617 -25.13 -13.90 -8.65
CA ALA A 617 -23.86 -13.21 -8.82
C ALA A 617 -24.11 -11.75 -9.20
N VAL A 618 -23.40 -10.83 -8.53
CA VAL A 618 -23.56 -9.39 -8.72
C VAL A 618 -22.21 -8.77 -9.12
N ARG A 619 -22.27 -7.88 -10.09
CA ARG A 619 -21.17 -6.99 -10.48
C ARG A 619 -21.68 -5.56 -10.48
N VAL A 620 -20.95 -4.67 -9.82
CA VAL A 620 -21.16 -3.21 -9.95
C VAL A 620 -20.11 -2.69 -10.90
N VAL A 621 -20.55 -2.07 -11.98
CA VAL A 621 -19.68 -1.57 -13.05
C VAL A 621 -19.93 -0.08 -13.25
N ASP A 622 -18.86 0.72 -13.35
CA ASP A 622 -18.98 2.15 -13.67
C ASP A 622 -19.11 2.41 -15.18
N ASP A 623 -19.28 3.67 -15.54
CA ASP A 623 -19.45 4.13 -16.93
C ASP A 623 -18.16 4.00 -17.78
N GLU A 624 -17.01 3.71 -17.16
CA GLU A 624 -15.74 3.41 -17.83
C GLU A 624 -15.49 1.89 -18.01
N GLY A 625 -16.42 1.04 -17.49
CA GLY A 625 -16.31 -0.41 -17.55
C GLY A 625 -15.47 -1.02 -16.43
N VAL A 626 -15.14 -0.26 -15.38
CA VAL A 626 -14.42 -0.79 -14.21
C VAL A 626 -15.41 -1.47 -13.28
N ILE A 627 -15.09 -2.71 -12.91
CA ILE A 627 -15.89 -3.46 -11.92
C ILE A 627 -15.49 -2.98 -10.52
N ARG A 628 -16.40 -2.30 -9.83
CA ARG A 628 -16.21 -1.74 -8.49
C ARG A 628 -16.53 -2.69 -7.36
N LEU A 629 -17.38 -3.67 -7.61
CA LEU A 629 -17.78 -4.69 -6.63
C LEU A 629 -18.08 -6.02 -7.32
N LYS A 630 -17.59 -7.11 -6.73
CA LYS A 630 -17.84 -8.50 -7.15
C LYS A 630 -18.41 -9.29 -6.00
N LYS A 631 -19.63 -9.84 -6.15
CA LYS A 631 -20.20 -10.75 -5.17
C LYS A 631 -20.76 -12.00 -5.87
N LYS A 632 -20.54 -13.17 -5.25
CA LYS A 632 -21.01 -14.47 -5.78
C LYS A 632 -22.50 -14.70 -5.52
N ASP A 633 -23.03 -14.11 -4.45
CA ASP A 633 -24.44 -14.24 -4.06
C ASP A 633 -24.86 -13.03 -3.24
N ALA A 634 -25.59 -12.11 -3.85
CA ALA A 634 -26.07 -10.90 -3.20
C ALA A 634 -27.46 -10.50 -3.70
N ALA A 635 -28.19 -9.76 -2.88
CA ALA A 635 -29.43 -9.10 -3.27
C ALA A 635 -29.11 -7.65 -3.66
N VAL A 636 -29.78 -7.17 -4.71
CA VAL A 636 -29.70 -5.79 -5.18
C VAL A 636 -31.07 -5.17 -5.09
N ASP A 637 -31.15 -3.97 -4.50
CA ASP A 637 -32.32 -3.13 -4.48
C ASP A 637 -31.93 -1.69 -4.85
N SER A 638 -32.90 -0.90 -5.28
CA SER A 638 -32.72 0.55 -5.49
C SER A 638 -33.86 1.31 -4.82
N CYS A 639 -33.52 2.52 -4.34
CA CYS A 639 -34.47 3.44 -3.72
C CYS A 639 -34.01 4.88 -3.94
N THR A 640 -34.79 5.84 -3.48
CA THR A 640 -34.36 7.24 -3.37
C THR A 640 -33.73 7.49 -2.01
N ALA A 641 -32.99 8.59 -1.86
CA ALA A 641 -32.39 9.00 -0.58
C ALA A 641 -33.47 9.14 0.51
N ALA A 642 -34.66 9.62 0.17
CA ALA A 642 -35.78 9.72 1.09
C ALA A 642 -36.30 8.35 1.58
N GLU A 643 -36.12 7.29 0.79
CA GLU A 643 -36.65 5.96 1.05
C GLU A 643 -35.62 5.00 1.66
N ILE A 644 -34.37 5.45 1.86
CA ILE A 644 -33.22 4.60 2.25
C ILE A 644 -33.52 3.74 3.50
N ARG A 645 -34.14 4.32 4.52
CA ARG A 645 -34.46 3.60 5.76
C ARG A 645 -35.38 2.42 5.51
N GLY A 646 -36.48 2.65 4.77
CA GLY A 646 -37.43 1.57 4.44
C GLY A 646 -36.85 0.53 3.50
N CYS A 647 -35.95 0.92 2.61
CA CYS A 647 -35.23 0.01 1.74
C CYS A 647 -34.30 -0.90 2.54
N LEU A 648 -33.51 -0.34 3.45
CA LEU A 648 -32.62 -1.09 4.33
C LEU A 648 -33.38 -2.04 5.25
N ASP A 649 -34.50 -1.59 5.81
CA ASP A 649 -35.33 -2.41 6.69
C ASP A 649 -35.80 -3.69 5.99
N ARG A 650 -36.36 -3.58 4.79
CA ARG A 650 -36.75 -4.72 3.95
C ARG A 650 -35.58 -5.65 3.60
N ASN A 651 -34.40 -5.07 3.30
CA ASN A 651 -33.22 -5.84 2.96
C ASN A 651 -32.67 -6.61 4.15
N VAL A 652 -32.58 -5.97 5.30
CA VAL A 652 -32.14 -6.61 6.54
C VAL A 652 -33.08 -7.75 6.91
N GLU A 653 -34.40 -7.53 6.93
CA GLU A 653 -35.37 -8.58 7.23
C GLU A 653 -35.26 -9.78 6.27
N ARG A 654 -35.09 -9.53 4.97
CA ARG A 654 -35.01 -10.60 3.94
C ARG A 654 -33.71 -11.40 4.02
N MET A 655 -32.62 -10.79 4.43
CA MET A 655 -31.27 -11.35 4.34
C MET A 655 -30.67 -11.75 5.69
N THR A 656 -31.30 -11.39 6.80
CA THR A 656 -30.90 -11.81 8.15
C THR A 656 -30.92 -13.34 8.23
N SER A 657 -29.90 -13.91 8.83
CA SER A 657 -29.76 -15.30 9.14
C SER A 657 -29.84 -15.54 10.65
N TYR A 658 -30.34 -16.69 11.04
CA TYR A 658 -30.43 -17.11 12.43
C TYR A 658 -29.63 -18.40 12.58
N ASP A 659 -28.73 -18.46 13.50
CA ASP A 659 -27.92 -19.62 13.85
C ASP A 659 -27.82 -19.77 15.37
N ASP A 660 -27.01 -20.74 15.84
CA ASP A 660 -26.85 -21.02 17.27
C ASP A 660 -26.23 -19.86 18.05
N SER A 661 -25.58 -18.89 17.37
CA SER A 661 -25.01 -17.69 17.95
C SER A 661 -25.99 -16.50 17.99
N GLY A 662 -27.18 -16.64 17.37
CA GLY A 662 -28.25 -15.64 17.38
C GLY A 662 -28.60 -15.05 16.02
N GLU A 663 -29.14 -13.83 16.04
CA GLU A 663 -29.48 -13.07 14.85
C GLU A 663 -28.22 -12.45 14.22
N SER A 664 -28.05 -12.66 12.91
CA SER A 664 -26.94 -12.11 12.14
C SER A 664 -27.48 -11.29 10.97
N ILE A 665 -27.42 -9.94 11.08
CA ILE A 665 -27.84 -9.04 10.00
C ILE A 665 -26.89 -9.16 8.80
N PRO A 666 -27.35 -8.93 7.54
CA PRO A 666 -26.49 -8.99 6.36
C PRO A 666 -25.42 -7.92 6.38
N GLY A 667 -24.31 -8.17 5.68
CA GLY A 667 -23.41 -7.12 5.27
C GLY A 667 -24.02 -6.29 4.15
N VAL A 668 -23.93 -4.96 4.24
CA VAL A 668 -24.60 -4.06 3.31
C VAL A 668 -23.58 -3.14 2.65
N TYR A 669 -23.71 -2.97 1.34
CA TYR A 669 -23.06 -1.92 0.56
C TYR A 669 -24.13 -0.93 0.09
N ILE A 670 -23.81 0.36 0.17
CA ILE A 670 -24.70 1.43 -0.31
C ILE A 670 -23.94 2.24 -1.36
N ILE A 671 -24.58 2.51 -2.49
CA ILE A 671 -24.00 3.28 -3.58
C ILE A 671 -24.77 4.58 -3.74
N ILE A 672 -24.08 5.70 -3.57
CA ILE A 672 -24.60 7.05 -3.68
C ILE A 672 -23.75 7.79 -4.73
N GLY A 673 -24.35 8.20 -5.86
CA GLY A 673 -23.58 8.75 -6.95
C GLY A 673 -22.46 7.81 -7.41
N ARG A 674 -21.21 8.22 -7.30
CA ARG A 674 -20.01 7.40 -7.59
C ARG A 674 -19.41 6.69 -6.37
N LYS A 675 -19.95 6.96 -5.17
CA LYS A 675 -19.41 6.43 -3.91
C LYS A 675 -19.96 5.04 -3.64
N LEU A 676 -19.07 4.08 -3.36
CA LEU A 676 -19.38 2.76 -2.85
C LEU A 676 -19.06 2.72 -1.35
N LEU A 677 -20.07 2.69 -0.53
CA LEU A 677 -19.96 2.66 0.94
C LEU A 677 -20.08 1.21 1.42
N ASP A 678 -19.14 0.77 2.22
CA ASP A 678 -19.06 -0.59 2.78
C ASP A 678 -19.45 -0.57 4.25
N PHE A 679 -20.64 -1.09 4.56
CA PHE A 679 -21.13 -1.27 5.93
C PHE A 679 -21.16 -2.75 6.35
N THR A 680 -20.39 -3.61 5.70
CA THR A 680 -20.33 -5.04 6.05
C THR A 680 -19.78 -5.31 7.44
N GLY A 681 -18.99 -4.37 8.00
CA GLY A 681 -18.49 -4.42 9.38
C GLY A 681 -19.55 -4.13 10.44
N VAL A 682 -20.66 -3.45 10.09
CA VAL A 682 -21.69 -3.05 11.04
C VAL A 682 -22.54 -4.25 11.44
N MET A 683 -22.63 -4.53 12.76
CA MET A 683 -23.33 -5.69 13.32
C MET A 683 -24.70 -5.34 13.89
N ASP A 684 -24.96 -4.07 14.14
CA ASP A 684 -26.20 -3.57 14.73
C ASP A 684 -27.10 -2.89 13.71
N LYS A 685 -28.40 -3.19 13.71
CA LYS A 685 -29.38 -2.65 12.76
C LYS A 685 -29.58 -1.14 12.93
N ALA A 686 -29.60 -0.65 14.15
CA ALA A 686 -29.80 0.78 14.41
C ALA A 686 -28.58 1.58 13.94
N GLN A 687 -27.37 1.08 14.20
CA GLN A 687 -26.13 1.63 13.70
C GLN A 687 -26.08 1.71 12.17
N LEU A 688 -26.47 0.61 11.49
CA LEU A 688 -26.55 0.58 10.02
C LEU A 688 -27.48 1.67 9.47
N PHE A 689 -28.64 1.84 10.09
CA PHE A 689 -29.61 2.85 9.66
C PHE A 689 -29.10 4.27 9.89
N SER A 690 -28.49 4.53 11.04
CA SER A 690 -27.91 5.83 11.37
C SER A 690 -26.78 6.21 10.39
N LEU A 691 -25.87 5.30 10.13
CA LEU A 691 -24.79 5.50 9.16
C LEU A 691 -25.31 5.81 7.77
N ALA A 692 -26.28 5.04 7.29
CA ALA A 692 -26.88 5.26 5.99
C ALA A 692 -27.60 6.63 5.90
N GLN A 693 -28.29 7.05 6.95
CA GLN A 693 -28.96 8.34 7.02
C GLN A 693 -27.93 9.51 7.01
N ILE A 694 -26.82 9.38 7.74
CA ILE A 694 -25.74 10.37 7.75
C ILE A 694 -25.15 10.53 6.34
N GLU A 695 -24.84 9.42 5.67
CA GLU A 695 -24.28 9.48 4.30
C GLU A 695 -25.28 10.01 3.26
N CYS A 696 -26.58 9.87 3.50
CA CYS A 696 -27.63 10.41 2.65
C CYS A 696 -28.06 11.85 3.01
N SER A 697 -27.53 12.43 4.09
CA SER A 697 -27.98 13.76 4.57
C SER A 697 -27.73 14.90 3.58
N ASP A 698 -26.67 14.78 2.80
CA ASP A 698 -26.28 15.76 1.80
C ASP A 698 -26.84 15.46 0.38
N CYS A 699 -27.64 14.37 0.25
CA CYS A 699 -28.23 13.96 -1.02
C CYS A 699 -29.54 14.70 -1.34
N GLU A 700 -29.83 14.87 -2.62
CA GLU A 700 -31.17 15.27 -3.03
C GLU A 700 -32.18 14.16 -2.70
N LYS A 701 -33.40 14.53 -2.32
CA LYS A 701 -34.42 13.56 -1.85
C LYS A 701 -34.77 12.47 -2.86
N ASP A 702 -34.67 12.79 -4.14
CA ASP A 702 -34.94 11.93 -5.29
C ASP A 702 -33.68 11.28 -5.88
N GLU A 703 -32.52 11.52 -5.28
CA GLU A 703 -31.27 10.91 -5.72
C GLU A 703 -31.35 9.38 -5.59
N LYS A 704 -31.01 8.69 -6.68
CA LYS A 704 -31.08 7.23 -6.75
C LYS A 704 -29.91 6.58 -6.02
N ILE A 705 -30.27 5.68 -5.13
CA ILE A 705 -29.33 4.90 -4.32
C ILE A 705 -29.46 3.41 -4.64
N ILE A 706 -28.36 2.71 -4.74
CA ILE A 706 -28.33 1.24 -4.90
C ILE A 706 -27.92 0.62 -3.57
N VAL A 707 -28.67 -0.38 -3.13
CA VAL A 707 -28.39 -1.14 -1.91
C VAL A 707 -28.06 -2.58 -2.30
N ILE A 708 -26.90 -3.08 -1.86
CA ILE A 708 -26.46 -4.46 -2.11
C ILE A 708 -26.28 -5.14 -0.76
N SER A 709 -27.00 -6.25 -0.55
CA SER A 709 -26.97 -6.98 0.71
C SER A 709 -26.43 -8.38 0.50
N VAL A 710 -25.48 -8.77 1.34
CA VAL A 710 -24.79 -10.07 1.30
C VAL A 710 -24.97 -10.77 2.64
N ARG A 711 -25.33 -12.05 2.64
CA ARG A 711 -25.40 -12.83 3.88
C ARG A 711 -24.01 -12.96 4.50
N ARG A 712 -23.92 -12.90 5.83
CA ARG A 712 -22.62 -12.92 6.53
C ARG A 712 -21.82 -14.20 6.37
N ASP A 713 -22.49 -15.34 6.22
CA ASP A 713 -21.85 -16.62 5.92
C ASP A 713 -21.16 -16.65 4.54
N LYS A 714 -21.28 -15.55 3.76
CA LYS A 714 -20.78 -15.43 2.39
C LYS A 714 -20.01 -14.12 2.13
N LEU A 715 -19.70 -13.35 3.18
CA LEU A 715 -18.90 -12.13 3.13
C LEU A 715 -17.42 -12.39 2.90
#